data_da55785da4362c2ffc49f4dd45408f65
#
_entry.id   da55785da4362c2ffc49f4dd45408f65
#
_cell.length_a   1.000
_cell.length_b   1.000
_cell.length_c   1.000
_cell.angle_alpha   90.00
_cell.angle_beta   90.00
_cell.angle_gamma   90.00
#
_symmetry.space_group_name_H-M   'P 1'
#
loop_
_entity.id
_entity.type
_entity.pdbx_description
1 polymer ?
#
loop_
_entity_poly.entity_id
_entity_poly.type
_entity_poly.pdbx_seq_one_letter_code
_entity_poly.pdbx_strand_id
1 'polypeptide(L)'
;MRFLSTLFPTAIFFSIYCPFAGAAELPDSMNIFFENHCMDCHDDEITEGGLDFLSLTWQPEDSYNESIWVKIHDRIKSKEMPPPKKSKVQDFEREELTQALGKMILEARESAYIQNGRSVSRRINRFEYENVLRDLLHDPYLKIAGQLPLDGEVHGFAKVGTALDVSHVQVDAYLDVAEFALRRALDFPEKKPSPTTNRVYAREQSRMRTPGGNLAWARYSLALDGLEINDKYSFSKLGLDREIESVVVDDTDAEHEGPWRKSNVRSNHQGKHYLATTKNEGPHEITWKAVLPKPGTYEVRVSFGGGADLSKAAPYTIHHAKGVTQLIIDQSVKPTIDNLWFPLGRFSFDKKASGPIRAEISLSDKGTEGFLIADAVQFVHLDDLEKKRDLTTYLEDSSTAIFVGAYSPFYYGFDNYKAPVRGNYRIRIKAKSVIRQTDYVDWEGDKKPRFYPGLVLDATRRYPTPVNDRIFPGKRSEPVKVYSSTLYEPNSQSMLPIGTFEAPAGEPKISELNAFMEKGGMVKLDCMRLPSPMVPAMPHTIQKTDNGYPGVAFHWMEVEGPLIEKWPPASYQALFGDLPFEKNANHIEALSENPSEDAARVLTGFMERAYRRPVTEKEFDRFYQYAQVLLQETSFTEAMIATFSAVLASPEFLFQCSQPGKLDDFALAERLSFFLGESMPDETLSKLARTGKLRDAGNLKKQVDRLIDKPEFNRFVREFLNSWLKLDEINDTDPDRELYPEYAGDWWLVSSMVKESQLFFADLIVNNRPASGLIDSDYTFLDERLARHYGVDGLQGPAFKRTKLPPQSPYGGILTQASVLKVTANGTVTSPVLRGVYVLERLLGYHPSPPPPSVPAVEPDIRGAKTIRELLAKHREDP
;
A
#
# COMPACT_ATOMS: atom_id res chain seq x y z
N MET A 1 -6.93 21.04 -22.79
CA MET A 1 -6.73 21.63 -21.44
C MET A 1 -6.78 23.16 -21.49
N ARG A 2 -7.87 23.74 -21.91
CA ARG A 2 -8.23 25.19 -21.83
C ARG A 2 -9.42 25.49 -22.75
N PHE A 3 -10.59 24.87 -22.45
CA PHE A 3 -11.86 25.26 -23.09
C PHE A 3 -13.09 24.75 -22.28
N LEU A 4 -13.07 24.90 -20.97
CA LEU A 4 -14.21 24.50 -20.10
C LEU A 4 -14.68 25.64 -19.15
N SER A 5 -14.45 26.92 -19.53
CA SER A 5 -14.83 28.03 -18.64
C SER A 5 -16.05 28.85 -19.09
N THR A 6 -16.84 28.40 -20.06
CA THR A 6 -17.92 29.29 -20.61
C THR A 6 -19.31 28.66 -20.78
N LEU A 7 -19.68 27.57 -20.11
CA LEU A 7 -21.04 27.04 -20.17
C LEU A 7 -21.53 26.43 -18.86
N PHE A 8 -21.61 27.25 -17.81
CA PHE A 8 -22.52 26.97 -16.69
C PHE A 8 -23.56 28.09 -16.63
N PRO A 9 -24.83 27.82 -16.98
CA PRO A 9 -25.91 28.73 -16.65
C PRO A 9 -26.18 28.63 -15.15
N THR A 10 -26.25 29.78 -14.54
CA THR A 10 -26.68 30.13 -13.19
C THR A 10 -27.57 29.06 -12.53
N ALA A 11 -27.06 28.40 -11.50
CA ALA A 11 -27.88 27.55 -10.64
C ALA A 11 -28.93 28.44 -9.94
N ILE A 12 -30.16 28.30 -10.39
CA ILE A 12 -31.32 28.86 -9.70
C ILE A 12 -31.53 27.98 -8.46
N PHE A 13 -31.17 28.50 -7.29
CA PHE A 13 -31.60 27.99 -6.02
C PHE A 13 -33.14 28.08 -5.95
N PHE A 14 -33.81 26.97 -6.17
CA PHE A 14 -35.18 26.82 -5.72
C PHE A 14 -35.15 26.63 -4.22
N SER A 15 -35.33 27.73 -3.48
CA SER A 15 -35.77 27.67 -2.09
C SER A 15 -37.17 27.00 -2.10
N ILE A 16 -37.20 25.76 -1.71
CA ILE A 16 -38.48 25.12 -1.35
C ILE A 16 -38.92 25.78 -0.07
N TYR A 17 -39.87 26.70 -0.20
CA TYR A 17 -40.60 27.26 0.93
C TYR A 17 -41.43 26.12 1.52
N CYS A 18 -40.91 25.51 2.59
CA CYS A 18 -41.73 24.74 3.51
C CYS A 18 -42.56 25.71 4.31
N PRO A 19 -43.88 25.55 4.43
CA PRO A 19 -44.68 26.42 5.28
C PRO A 19 -44.19 26.25 6.73
N PHE A 20 -43.79 27.35 7.34
CA PHE A 20 -43.48 27.43 8.78
C PHE A 20 -44.62 26.84 9.59
N ALA A 21 -44.41 25.65 10.17
CA ALA A 21 -45.14 25.22 11.36
C ALA A 21 -44.70 26.19 12.47
N GLY A 22 -45.63 26.89 13.11
CA GLY A 22 -45.36 27.87 14.14
C GLY A 22 -44.45 27.27 15.22
N ALA A 23 -43.43 28.03 15.63
CA ALA A 23 -42.51 27.64 16.69
C ALA A 23 -43.35 27.25 17.91
N ALA A 24 -43.22 26.02 18.40
CA ALA A 24 -43.83 25.61 19.64
C ALA A 24 -43.18 26.44 20.77
N GLU A 25 -43.95 27.18 21.52
CA GLU A 25 -43.45 27.95 22.65
C GLU A 25 -43.16 26.99 23.82
N LEU A 26 -42.08 27.32 24.57
CA LEU A 26 -41.77 26.61 25.80
C LEU A 26 -42.90 26.82 26.81
N PRO A 27 -43.26 25.84 27.64
CA PRO A 27 -44.24 25.99 28.74
C PRO A 27 -43.83 27.14 29.68
N ASP A 28 -44.79 27.94 30.11
CA ASP A 28 -44.57 29.08 31.02
C ASP A 28 -43.76 28.70 32.27
N SER A 29 -43.96 27.53 32.81
CA SER A 29 -43.23 27.01 33.98
C SER A 29 -41.70 26.89 33.72
N MET A 30 -41.31 26.57 32.48
CA MET A 30 -39.89 26.51 32.10
C MET A 30 -39.30 27.93 31.92
N ASN A 31 -40.05 28.81 31.27
CA ASN A 31 -39.63 30.19 31.11
C ASN A 31 -39.43 30.86 32.49
N ILE A 32 -40.35 30.68 33.42
CA ILE A 32 -40.21 31.15 34.79
C ILE A 32 -38.98 30.59 35.50
N PHE A 33 -38.65 29.33 35.28
CA PHE A 33 -37.42 28.76 35.85
C PHE A 33 -36.16 29.40 35.24
N PHE A 34 -36.12 29.58 33.92
CA PHE A 34 -34.98 30.22 33.26
C PHE A 34 -34.82 31.68 33.67
N GLU A 35 -35.91 32.41 33.77
CA GLU A 35 -35.93 33.81 34.27
C GLU A 35 -35.35 33.89 35.69
N ASN A 36 -35.77 33.01 36.58
CA ASN A 36 -35.35 33.05 37.98
C ASN A 36 -33.93 32.53 38.25
N HIS A 37 -33.37 31.69 37.39
CA HIS A 37 -32.15 30.96 37.73
C HIS A 37 -31.04 31.00 36.68
N CYS A 38 -31.32 31.50 35.47
CA CYS A 38 -30.38 31.44 34.36
C CYS A 38 -30.08 32.81 33.73
N MET A 39 -31.07 33.68 33.59
CA MET A 39 -30.94 34.94 32.85
C MET A 39 -29.95 35.93 33.47
N ASP A 40 -29.71 35.91 34.76
CA ASP A 40 -28.69 36.77 35.40
C ASP A 40 -27.27 36.57 34.84
N CYS A 41 -26.99 35.49 34.13
CA CYS A 41 -25.70 35.16 33.55
C CYS A 41 -25.76 34.82 32.06
N HIS A 42 -26.96 34.63 31.51
CA HIS A 42 -27.20 34.20 30.14
C HIS A 42 -28.30 35.04 29.46
N ASP A 43 -28.17 36.34 29.51
CA ASP A 43 -28.99 37.33 28.79
C ASP A 43 -28.22 37.92 27.61
N ASP A 44 -28.78 38.99 26.99
CA ASP A 44 -28.16 39.68 25.84
C ASP A 44 -26.94 40.55 26.22
N GLU A 45 -26.79 40.90 27.52
CA GLU A 45 -25.64 41.68 28.03
C GLU A 45 -24.55 40.76 28.60
N ILE A 46 -24.93 39.63 29.24
CA ILE A 46 -24.03 38.69 29.89
C ILE A 46 -24.25 37.29 29.27
N THR A 47 -23.46 36.94 28.26
CA THR A 47 -23.52 35.66 27.55
C THR A 47 -22.46 34.67 28.08
N GLU A 48 -22.51 34.30 29.34
CA GLU A 48 -21.59 33.35 29.94
C GLU A 48 -21.62 32.02 29.16
N GLY A 49 -20.45 31.55 28.69
CA GLY A 49 -20.36 30.33 27.87
C GLY A 49 -20.98 30.48 26.47
N GLY A 50 -21.28 31.68 26.01
CA GLY A 50 -21.86 31.94 24.69
C GLY A 50 -23.36 31.61 24.59
N LEU A 51 -24.07 31.47 25.70
CA LEU A 51 -25.50 31.18 25.76
C LEU A 51 -26.28 32.47 26.12
N ASP A 52 -27.28 32.78 25.29
CA ASP A 52 -28.24 33.83 25.48
C ASP A 52 -29.66 33.24 25.42
N PHE A 53 -30.38 33.21 26.55
CA PHE A 53 -31.74 32.67 26.64
C PHE A 53 -32.78 33.59 26.01
N LEU A 54 -32.51 34.89 25.86
CA LEU A 54 -33.46 35.83 25.25
C LEU A 54 -33.58 35.62 23.74
N SER A 55 -32.48 35.21 23.11
CA SER A 55 -32.43 34.88 21.68
C SER A 55 -32.69 33.39 21.38
N LEU A 56 -32.59 32.53 22.39
CA LEU A 56 -32.74 31.07 22.20
C LEU A 56 -34.21 30.67 22.13
N THR A 57 -34.67 30.39 20.93
CA THR A 57 -36.03 29.85 20.67
C THR A 57 -36.03 28.33 20.70
N TRP A 58 -37.20 27.71 20.93
CA TRP A 58 -37.39 26.28 20.84
C TRP A 58 -37.58 25.89 19.37
N GLN A 59 -36.51 25.40 18.74
CA GLN A 59 -36.48 24.92 17.35
C GLN A 59 -35.82 23.54 17.26
N PRO A 60 -36.43 22.48 17.78
CA PRO A 60 -35.83 21.18 17.90
C PRO A 60 -35.59 20.49 16.55
N GLU A 61 -36.14 20.99 15.46
CA GLU A 61 -35.86 20.54 14.08
C GLU A 61 -34.49 21.01 13.55
N ASP A 62 -33.94 22.09 14.13
CA ASP A 62 -32.55 22.49 13.89
C ASP A 62 -31.62 21.74 14.85
N SER A 63 -30.74 20.92 14.28
CA SER A 63 -29.81 20.07 15.04
C SER A 63 -28.89 20.87 15.96
N TYR A 64 -28.52 22.09 15.59
CA TYR A 64 -27.69 22.97 16.42
C TYR A 64 -28.49 23.48 17.63
N ASN A 65 -29.71 23.97 17.39
CA ASN A 65 -30.63 24.40 18.44
C ASN A 65 -30.95 23.22 19.39
N GLU A 66 -31.29 22.05 18.87
CA GLU A 66 -31.50 20.85 19.69
C GLU A 66 -30.29 20.56 20.57
N SER A 67 -29.08 20.63 20.03
CA SER A 67 -27.84 20.35 20.78
C SER A 67 -27.65 21.31 21.96
N ILE A 68 -28.06 22.54 21.81
CA ILE A 68 -28.04 23.55 22.91
C ILE A 68 -29.01 23.13 24.00
N TRP A 69 -30.25 22.79 23.66
CA TRP A 69 -31.27 22.35 24.63
C TRP A 69 -30.88 21.06 25.36
N VAL A 70 -30.25 20.11 24.67
CA VAL A 70 -29.68 18.90 25.31
C VAL A 70 -28.59 19.30 26.33
N LYS A 71 -27.66 20.19 25.98
CA LYS A 71 -26.63 20.68 26.91
C LYS A 71 -27.24 21.39 28.12
N ILE A 72 -28.26 22.21 27.91
CA ILE A 72 -29.01 22.88 29.02
C ILE A 72 -29.59 21.83 29.95
N HIS A 73 -30.35 20.86 29.41
CA HIS A 73 -30.91 19.73 30.17
C HIS A 73 -29.83 19.00 30.99
N ASP A 74 -28.76 18.62 30.37
CA ASP A 74 -27.72 17.77 31.00
C ASP A 74 -26.96 18.52 32.09
N ARG A 75 -26.63 19.82 31.90
CA ARG A 75 -25.99 20.64 32.92
C ARG A 75 -26.89 20.96 34.11
N ILE A 76 -28.18 21.12 33.86
CA ILE A 76 -29.15 21.31 34.96
C ILE A 76 -29.27 19.98 35.73
N LYS A 77 -29.41 18.86 35.05
CA LYS A 77 -29.52 17.53 35.64
C LYS A 77 -28.28 17.13 36.45
N SER A 78 -27.12 17.45 35.95
CA SER A 78 -25.84 17.18 36.66
C SER A 78 -25.55 18.12 37.83
N LYS A 79 -26.41 19.12 38.06
CA LYS A 79 -26.23 20.17 39.09
C LYS A 79 -25.04 21.11 38.80
N GLU A 80 -24.52 21.13 37.59
CA GLU A 80 -23.50 22.07 37.18
C GLU A 80 -24.09 23.49 37.02
N MET A 81 -25.37 23.56 36.55
CA MET A 81 -26.09 24.81 36.36
C MET A 81 -27.44 24.77 37.07
N PRO A 82 -27.87 25.90 37.61
CA PRO A 82 -27.07 27.07 37.93
C PRO A 82 -26.01 26.72 39.00
N PRO A 83 -24.88 27.44 39.05
CA PRO A 83 -23.81 27.16 40.01
C PRO A 83 -24.36 27.30 41.45
N PRO A 84 -24.09 26.39 42.37
CA PRO A 84 -24.70 26.36 43.72
C PRO A 84 -24.44 27.60 44.57
N LYS A 85 -23.43 28.38 44.22
CA LYS A 85 -23.05 29.64 44.89
C LYS A 85 -23.85 30.84 44.37
N LYS A 86 -24.46 30.74 43.18
CA LYS A 86 -25.16 31.82 42.50
C LYS A 86 -26.69 31.72 42.65
N SER A 87 -27.24 30.50 42.58
CA SER A 87 -28.67 30.28 42.73
C SER A 87 -28.96 29.02 43.56
N LYS A 88 -30.01 29.07 44.39
CA LYS A 88 -30.47 27.92 45.22
C LYS A 88 -31.73 27.33 44.60
N VAL A 89 -31.54 26.46 43.58
CA VAL A 89 -32.62 25.68 42.99
C VAL A 89 -32.97 24.50 43.90
N GLN A 90 -34.24 24.31 44.21
CA GLN A 90 -34.72 23.15 44.98
C GLN A 90 -34.62 21.88 44.13
N ASP A 91 -34.30 20.74 44.77
CA ASP A 91 -34.12 19.51 44.01
C ASP A 91 -35.39 19.10 43.25
N PHE A 92 -36.60 19.37 43.77
CA PHE A 92 -37.85 19.07 43.11
C PHE A 92 -38.07 19.98 41.85
N GLU A 93 -37.77 21.25 41.91
CA GLU A 93 -37.86 22.16 40.75
C GLU A 93 -36.93 21.76 39.64
N ARG A 94 -35.73 21.33 40.00
CA ARG A 94 -34.73 20.81 39.06
C ARG A 94 -35.20 19.52 38.40
N GLU A 95 -35.74 18.60 39.19
CA GLU A 95 -36.22 17.34 38.72
C GLU A 95 -37.47 17.50 37.81
N GLU A 96 -38.41 18.36 38.18
CA GLU A 96 -39.56 18.69 37.36
C GLU A 96 -39.18 19.29 36.02
N LEU A 97 -38.26 20.31 36.00
CA LEU A 97 -37.77 20.91 34.77
C LEU A 97 -37.07 19.88 33.87
N THR A 98 -36.15 19.11 34.45
CA THR A 98 -35.35 18.16 33.63
C THR A 98 -36.21 17.05 33.09
N GLN A 99 -37.26 16.58 33.83
CA GLN A 99 -38.19 15.60 33.32
C GLN A 99 -39.05 16.20 32.18
N ALA A 100 -39.58 17.39 32.35
CA ALA A 100 -40.38 18.03 31.34
C ALA A 100 -39.59 18.42 30.09
N LEU A 101 -38.42 19.01 30.22
CA LEU A 101 -37.52 19.36 29.08
C LEU A 101 -37.03 18.11 28.37
N GLY A 102 -36.61 17.09 29.14
CA GLY A 102 -36.20 15.83 28.56
C GLY A 102 -37.32 15.13 27.77
N LYS A 103 -38.53 15.18 28.24
CA LYS A 103 -39.71 14.68 27.53
C LYS A 103 -39.96 15.45 26.23
N MET A 104 -39.91 16.77 26.25
CA MET A 104 -40.05 17.59 25.03
C MET A 104 -38.97 17.30 23.99
N ILE A 105 -37.73 17.17 24.41
CA ILE A 105 -36.60 16.79 23.51
C ILE A 105 -36.87 15.42 22.88
N LEU A 106 -37.28 14.44 23.68
CA LEU A 106 -37.60 13.08 23.18
C LEU A 106 -38.78 13.07 22.21
N GLU A 107 -39.87 13.77 22.53
CA GLU A 107 -41.04 13.88 21.65
C GLU A 107 -40.70 14.59 20.33
N ALA A 108 -39.92 15.63 20.37
CA ALA A 108 -39.46 16.33 19.18
C ALA A 108 -38.57 15.44 18.29
N ARG A 109 -37.64 14.72 18.91
CA ARG A 109 -36.82 13.72 18.21
C ARG A 109 -37.66 12.59 17.61
N GLU A 110 -38.61 12.07 18.34
CA GLU A 110 -39.50 11.00 17.85
C GLU A 110 -40.34 11.50 16.68
N SER A 111 -40.87 12.73 16.77
CA SER A 111 -41.62 13.36 15.68
C SER A 111 -40.75 13.57 14.43
N ALA A 112 -39.59 14.14 14.59
CA ALA A 112 -38.62 14.32 13.50
C ALA A 112 -38.22 12.96 12.90
N TYR A 113 -38.02 11.96 13.74
CA TYR A 113 -37.74 10.60 13.32
C TYR A 113 -38.85 9.94 12.50
N ILE A 114 -40.11 10.14 12.92
CA ILE A 114 -41.28 9.60 12.19
C ILE A 114 -41.41 10.30 10.82
N GLN A 115 -41.20 11.62 10.78
CA GLN A 115 -41.37 12.44 9.57
C GLN A 115 -40.22 12.29 8.58
N ASN A 116 -39.01 12.38 9.06
CA ASN A 116 -37.82 12.50 8.22
C ASN A 116 -37.01 11.20 8.13
N GLY A 117 -37.28 10.21 8.98
CA GLY A 117 -36.42 9.05 9.18
C GLY A 117 -35.16 9.38 9.96
N ARG A 118 -34.36 8.38 10.28
CA ARG A 118 -33.09 8.55 11.03
C ARG A 118 -31.91 9.00 10.17
N SER A 119 -32.03 9.03 8.87
CA SER A 119 -30.89 9.17 8.02
C SER A 119 -30.88 10.45 7.24
N VAL A 120 -29.84 11.19 7.49
CA VAL A 120 -29.41 12.30 6.65
C VAL A 120 -28.82 11.72 5.37
N SER A 121 -29.02 12.38 4.25
CA SER A 121 -28.22 12.11 3.04
C SER A 121 -26.74 12.30 3.40
N ARG A 122 -25.88 11.34 3.06
CA ARG A 122 -24.45 11.50 3.26
C ARG A 122 -23.69 11.18 2.01
N ARG A 123 -22.60 11.89 1.80
CA ARG A 123 -21.64 11.56 0.77
C ARG A 123 -20.87 10.28 1.17
N ILE A 124 -20.53 9.44 0.20
CA ILE A 124 -19.58 8.36 0.43
C ILE A 124 -18.19 8.97 0.69
N ASN A 125 -17.45 8.41 1.63
CA ASN A 125 -16.10 8.86 1.92
C ASN A 125 -15.09 8.35 0.86
N ARG A 126 -13.85 8.83 0.90
CA ARG A 126 -12.81 8.49 -0.09
C ARG A 126 -12.49 6.99 -0.17
N PHE A 127 -12.59 6.27 0.94
CA PHE A 127 -12.36 4.82 0.97
C PHE A 127 -13.55 4.05 0.40
N GLU A 128 -14.76 4.48 0.70
CA GLU A 128 -15.99 3.92 0.12
C GLU A 128 -16.01 4.18 -1.40
N TYR A 129 -15.61 5.37 -1.84
CA TYR A 129 -15.49 5.71 -3.26
C TYR A 129 -14.49 4.78 -3.97
N GLU A 130 -13.31 4.56 -3.40
CA GLU A 130 -12.33 3.61 -3.91
C GLU A 130 -12.89 2.20 -3.99
N ASN A 131 -13.56 1.73 -2.94
CA ASN A 131 -14.15 0.38 -2.90
C ASN A 131 -15.26 0.21 -3.95
N VAL A 132 -16.13 1.23 -4.12
CA VAL A 132 -17.17 1.20 -5.15
C VAL A 132 -16.56 1.11 -6.53
N LEU A 133 -15.51 1.88 -6.84
CA LEU A 133 -14.86 1.80 -8.16
C LEU A 133 -14.13 0.46 -8.36
N ARG A 134 -13.53 -0.11 -7.31
CA ARG A 134 -12.96 -1.48 -7.37
C ARG A 134 -14.01 -2.51 -7.80
N ASP A 135 -15.18 -2.45 -7.19
CA ASP A 135 -16.24 -3.41 -7.44
C ASP A 135 -16.93 -3.14 -8.78
N LEU A 136 -17.20 -1.87 -9.12
CA LEU A 136 -17.84 -1.44 -10.37
C LEU A 136 -16.99 -1.78 -11.61
N LEU A 137 -15.67 -1.59 -11.51
CA LEU A 137 -14.71 -1.77 -12.60
C LEU A 137 -13.98 -3.13 -12.53
N HIS A 138 -14.34 -4.00 -11.60
CA HIS A 138 -13.67 -5.28 -11.37
C HIS A 138 -12.14 -5.15 -11.22
N ASP A 139 -11.68 -4.09 -10.52
CA ASP A 139 -10.28 -3.84 -10.21
C ASP A 139 -10.01 -3.84 -8.69
N PRO A 140 -9.85 -4.99 -8.05
CA PRO A 140 -9.70 -5.09 -6.61
C PRO A 140 -8.43 -4.42 -6.06
N TYR A 141 -7.50 -4.05 -6.94
CA TYR A 141 -6.22 -3.44 -6.58
C TYR A 141 -6.12 -1.95 -6.94
N LEU A 142 -7.22 -1.34 -7.34
CA LEU A 142 -7.29 0.10 -7.57
C LEU A 142 -6.98 0.85 -6.26
N LYS A 143 -6.07 1.81 -6.31
CA LYS A 143 -5.68 2.66 -5.16
C LYS A 143 -5.79 4.12 -5.56
N ILE A 144 -6.85 4.77 -5.13
CA ILE A 144 -7.19 6.16 -5.48
C ILE A 144 -7.58 7.02 -4.26
N ALA A 145 -7.88 6.42 -3.12
CA ALA A 145 -8.28 7.16 -1.93
C ALA A 145 -7.26 8.23 -1.49
N GLY A 146 -5.97 7.98 -1.72
CA GLY A 146 -4.89 8.93 -1.43
C GLY A 146 -4.79 10.12 -2.41
N GLN A 147 -5.52 10.08 -3.53
CA GLN A 147 -5.60 11.16 -4.51
C GLN A 147 -6.80 12.09 -4.26
N LEU A 148 -7.73 11.64 -3.43
CA LEU A 148 -8.88 12.44 -3.00
C LEU A 148 -8.54 13.27 -1.77
N PRO A 149 -9.13 14.45 -1.60
CA PRO A 149 -9.02 15.24 -0.37
C PRO A 149 -9.45 14.43 0.85
N LEU A 150 -8.91 14.79 2.01
CA LEU A 150 -9.28 14.17 3.28
C LEU A 150 -10.75 14.44 3.58
N ASP A 151 -11.43 13.43 4.10
CA ASP A 151 -12.79 13.58 4.61
C ASP A 151 -12.79 14.27 5.98
N GLY A 152 -13.84 15.05 6.26
CA GLY A 152 -14.09 15.56 7.60
C GLY A 152 -14.48 14.44 8.56
N GLU A 153 -14.26 14.65 9.84
CA GLU A 153 -14.58 13.68 10.90
C GLU A 153 -15.41 14.35 12.02
N VAL A 154 -16.35 13.60 12.58
CA VAL A 154 -17.06 13.94 13.81
C VAL A 154 -16.80 12.85 14.83
N HIS A 155 -16.23 13.20 15.97
CA HIS A 155 -15.79 12.27 17.01
C HIS A 155 -14.85 11.16 16.51
N GLY A 156 -14.05 11.47 15.47
CA GLY A 156 -13.13 10.53 14.84
C GLY A 156 -13.76 9.58 13.82
N PHE A 157 -15.03 9.80 13.42
CA PHE A 157 -15.71 9.01 12.40
C PHE A 157 -15.92 9.80 11.11
N ALA A 158 -15.35 9.32 10.01
CA ALA A 158 -15.46 9.90 8.67
C ALA A 158 -16.73 9.46 7.90
N LYS A 159 -17.79 9.00 8.61
CA LYS A 159 -19.05 8.56 8.01
C LYS A 159 -20.28 9.35 8.53
N VAL A 160 -20.02 10.41 9.23
CA VAL A 160 -21.08 11.28 9.71
C VAL A 160 -21.44 12.29 8.62
N GLY A 161 -22.71 12.32 8.19
CA GLY A 161 -23.14 13.10 7.03
C GLY A 161 -22.82 14.60 7.14
N THR A 162 -22.87 15.17 8.34
CA THR A 162 -22.54 16.57 8.60
C THR A 162 -21.06 16.92 8.48
N ALA A 163 -20.19 15.91 8.45
CA ALA A 163 -18.74 16.09 8.27
C ALA A 163 -18.28 15.94 6.80
N LEU A 164 -19.18 15.46 5.93
CA LEU A 164 -18.85 15.08 4.56
C LEU A 164 -19.37 16.13 3.56
N ASP A 165 -18.73 17.29 3.56
CA ASP A 165 -19.01 18.37 2.62
C ASP A 165 -18.54 18.04 1.20
N VAL A 166 -19.05 18.80 0.22
CA VAL A 166 -18.58 18.78 -1.16
C VAL A 166 -18.18 20.17 -1.59
N SER A 167 -16.91 20.36 -1.89
CA SER A 167 -16.36 21.58 -2.47
C SER A 167 -16.09 21.41 -3.98
N HIS A 168 -15.90 22.50 -4.71
CA HIS A 168 -15.49 22.44 -6.11
C HIS A 168 -14.14 21.69 -6.29
N VAL A 169 -13.21 21.83 -5.35
CA VAL A 169 -11.93 21.10 -5.38
C VAL A 169 -12.14 19.58 -5.27
N GLN A 170 -13.12 19.16 -4.48
CA GLN A 170 -13.47 17.74 -4.38
C GLN A 170 -14.12 17.22 -5.67
N VAL A 171 -14.99 18.02 -6.32
CA VAL A 171 -15.60 17.62 -7.59
C VAL A 171 -14.55 17.44 -8.70
N ASP A 172 -13.60 18.37 -8.80
CA ASP A 172 -12.48 18.24 -9.75
C ASP A 172 -11.65 17.00 -9.46
N ALA A 173 -11.32 16.74 -8.19
CA ALA A 173 -10.59 15.53 -7.80
C ALA A 173 -11.38 14.24 -8.11
N TYR A 174 -12.71 14.22 -7.93
CA TYR A 174 -13.55 13.08 -8.32
C TYR A 174 -13.54 12.84 -9.82
N LEU A 175 -13.58 13.89 -10.65
CA LEU A 175 -13.50 13.76 -12.10
C LEU A 175 -12.16 13.18 -12.54
N ASP A 176 -11.05 13.71 -12.01
CA ASP A 176 -9.69 13.25 -12.35
C ASP A 176 -9.49 11.78 -11.96
N VAL A 177 -9.92 11.42 -10.75
CA VAL A 177 -9.79 10.06 -10.22
C VAL A 177 -10.70 9.08 -10.94
N ALA A 178 -11.92 9.50 -11.33
CA ALA A 178 -12.83 8.68 -12.12
C ALA A 178 -12.24 8.40 -13.51
N GLU A 179 -11.74 9.44 -14.20
CA GLU A 179 -11.09 9.28 -15.50
C GLU A 179 -9.87 8.34 -15.40
N PHE A 180 -9.02 8.54 -14.39
CA PHE A 180 -7.89 7.65 -14.14
C PHE A 180 -8.34 6.19 -13.96
N ALA A 181 -9.37 5.93 -13.15
CA ALA A 181 -9.86 4.58 -12.89
C ALA A 181 -10.45 3.93 -14.15
N LEU A 182 -11.21 4.69 -14.96
CA LEU A 182 -11.78 4.22 -16.22
C LEU A 182 -10.70 3.91 -17.26
N ARG A 183 -9.71 4.78 -17.42
CA ARG A 183 -8.57 4.53 -18.33
C ARG A 183 -7.75 3.32 -17.87
N ARG A 184 -7.54 3.17 -16.56
CA ARG A 184 -6.88 1.99 -16.00
C ARG A 184 -7.67 0.69 -16.25
N ALA A 185 -8.99 0.73 -16.26
CA ALA A 185 -9.85 -0.40 -16.59
C ALA A 185 -9.67 -0.87 -18.05
N LEU A 186 -9.20 0.02 -18.92
CA LEU A 186 -8.92 -0.22 -20.34
C LEU A 186 -7.43 -0.47 -20.65
N ASP A 187 -6.56 -0.52 -19.65
CA ASP A 187 -5.14 -0.82 -19.87
C ASP A 187 -4.89 -2.33 -19.94
N PHE A 188 -5.13 -2.89 -21.13
CA PHE A 188 -4.86 -4.29 -21.43
C PHE A 188 -4.39 -4.45 -22.90
N PRO A 189 -3.76 -5.59 -23.29
CA PRO A 189 -3.31 -5.82 -24.66
C PRO A 189 -4.48 -6.08 -25.60
N GLU A 190 -4.31 -5.82 -26.89
CA GLU A 190 -5.34 -6.05 -27.93
C GLU A 190 -5.79 -7.51 -28.00
N LYS A 191 -4.84 -8.44 -27.90
CA LYS A 191 -5.11 -9.87 -27.97
C LYS A 191 -4.88 -10.53 -26.60
N LYS A 192 -5.67 -11.55 -26.31
CA LYS A 192 -5.48 -12.35 -25.10
C LYS A 192 -4.05 -12.90 -25.06
N PRO A 193 -3.20 -12.47 -24.11
CA PRO A 193 -1.84 -13.01 -23.99
C PRO A 193 -1.90 -14.48 -23.56
N SER A 194 -1.04 -15.28 -24.15
CA SER A 194 -0.83 -16.66 -23.70
C SER A 194 0.01 -16.66 -22.42
N PRO A 195 -0.28 -17.51 -21.45
CA PRO A 195 0.55 -17.66 -20.27
C PRO A 195 1.96 -18.11 -20.67
N THR A 196 2.96 -17.52 -20.03
CA THR A 196 4.37 -17.95 -20.16
C THR A 196 4.90 -18.33 -18.80
N THR A 197 5.83 -19.27 -18.77
CA THR A 197 6.54 -19.65 -17.57
C THR A 197 7.97 -19.13 -17.64
N ASN A 198 8.33 -18.29 -16.68
CA ASN A 198 9.66 -17.70 -16.60
C ASN A 198 10.31 -18.06 -15.25
N ARG A 199 11.51 -18.67 -15.29
CA ARG A 199 12.30 -18.97 -14.10
C ARG A 199 13.47 -18.01 -13.99
N VAL A 200 13.66 -17.43 -12.82
CA VAL A 200 14.74 -16.51 -12.48
C VAL A 200 15.44 -16.99 -11.20
N TYR A 201 16.75 -16.92 -11.21
CA TYR A 201 17.57 -17.47 -10.14
C TYR A 201 18.01 -16.40 -9.15
N ALA A 202 18.02 -16.72 -7.86
CA ALA A 202 18.35 -15.78 -6.80
C ALA A 202 19.80 -15.24 -6.92
N ARG A 203 20.71 -16.08 -7.43
CA ARG A 203 22.11 -15.73 -7.69
C ARG A 203 22.29 -14.60 -8.70
N GLU A 204 21.33 -14.41 -9.59
CA GLU A 204 21.39 -13.42 -10.66
C GLU A 204 20.73 -12.08 -10.24
N GLN A 205 20.03 -12.04 -9.11
CA GLN A 205 19.24 -10.89 -8.71
C GLN A 205 20.07 -9.85 -7.97
N SER A 206 20.07 -8.61 -8.45
CA SER A 206 20.77 -7.52 -7.79
C SER A 206 20.19 -7.21 -6.40
N ARG A 207 18.90 -7.34 -6.24
CA ARG A 207 18.19 -7.10 -4.98
C ARG A 207 18.24 -8.27 -3.97
N MET A 208 18.86 -9.38 -4.33
CA MET A 208 19.23 -10.43 -3.40
C MET A 208 20.59 -10.22 -2.75
N ARG A 209 21.34 -9.22 -3.23
CA ARG A 209 22.64 -8.85 -2.66
C ARG A 209 22.47 -7.87 -1.52
N THR A 210 23.49 -7.77 -0.68
CA THR A 210 23.52 -6.77 0.39
C THR A 210 23.32 -5.35 -0.17
N PRO A 211 22.39 -4.57 0.40
CA PRO A 211 22.12 -3.23 -0.07
C PRO A 211 23.33 -2.30 0.05
N GLY A 212 23.65 -1.65 -1.06
CA GLY A 212 24.60 -0.54 -1.12
C GLY A 212 26.03 -0.92 -0.70
N GLY A 213 27.03 -0.50 -1.48
CA GLY A 213 28.45 -0.80 -1.27
C GLY A 213 29.03 -0.46 0.11
N ASN A 214 28.27 0.24 0.94
CA ASN A 214 28.71 0.72 2.25
C ASN A 214 28.37 -0.21 3.42
N LEU A 215 27.39 -1.12 3.23
CA LEU A 215 27.03 -2.14 4.22
C LEU A 215 27.54 -3.54 3.80
N ALA A 216 28.35 -3.61 2.77
CA ALA A 216 28.96 -4.87 2.28
C ALA A 216 29.79 -5.58 3.37
N TRP A 217 30.37 -4.83 4.29
CA TRP A 217 31.10 -5.37 5.43
C TRP A 217 30.22 -6.20 6.37
N ALA A 218 28.92 -5.89 6.46
CA ALA A 218 27.99 -6.62 7.34
C ALA A 218 27.57 -7.98 6.76
N ARG A 219 27.78 -8.20 5.46
CA ARG A 219 27.48 -9.47 4.78
C ARG A 219 26.07 -9.99 5.11
N TYR A 220 25.06 -9.14 4.92
CA TYR A 220 23.66 -9.49 5.19
C TYR A 220 23.10 -10.56 4.24
N SER A 221 23.72 -10.77 3.11
CA SER A 221 23.43 -11.87 2.19
C SER A 221 24.73 -12.56 1.75
N LEU A 222 24.63 -13.85 1.54
CA LEU A 222 25.73 -14.68 1.07
C LEU A 222 25.28 -15.54 -0.10
N ALA A 223 26.14 -15.63 -1.10
CA ALA A 223 25.96 -16.54 -2.20
C ALA A 223 26.45 -17.96 -1.79
N LEU A 224 25.64 -18.96 -2.04
CA LEU A 224 25.89 -20.33 -1.63
C LEU A 224 25.86 -21.31 -2.81
N ASP A 225 26.81 -22.24 -2.82
CA ASP A 225 26.81 -23.47 -3.60
C ASP A 225 26.55 -24.61 -2.62
N GLY A 226 25.31 -25.11 -2.58
CA GLY A 226 24.84 -25.96 -1.50
C GLY A 226 24.83 -25.25 -0.14
N LEU A 227 25.85 -25.53 0.71
CA LEU A 227 26.09 -24.85 2.00
C LEU A 227 27.47 -24.15 2.00
N GLU A 228 28.24 -24.26 0.95
CA GLU A 228 29.52 -23.57 0.83
C GLU A 228 29.33 -22.13 0.36
N ILE A 229 30.10 -21.21 0.94
CA ILE A 229 30.02 -19.80 0.60
C ILE A 229 30.80 -19.53 -0.68
N ASN A 230 30.11 -19.00 -1.67
CA ASN A 230 30.72 -18.53 -2.91
C ASN A 230 30.32 -17.07 -3.17
N ASP A 231 31.12 -16.14 -2.71
CA ASP A 231 30.86 -14.69 -2.76
C ASP A 231 30.91 -14.07 -4.16
N LYS A 232 31.17 -14.84 -5.17
CA LYS A 232 31.16 -14.38 -6.55
C LYS A 232 29.74 -14.31 -7.07
N TYR A 233 29.17 -13.13 -7.11
CA TYR A 233 27.78 -12.91 -7.50
C TYR A 233 27.54 -12.77 -9.01
N SER A 234 28.56 -12.46 -9.80
CA SER A 234 28.42 -12.41 -11.25
C SER A 234 29.05 -13.63 -11.90
N PHE A 235 28.49 -14.07 -13.01
CA PHE A 235 29.04 -15.23 -13.75
C PHE A 235 30.50 -14.99 -14.15
N SER A 236 30.83 -13.77 -14.56
CA SER A 236 32.22 -13.40 -14.84
C SER A 236 33.14 -13.53 -13.62
N LYS A 237 32.64 -13.22 -12.41
CA LYS A 237 33.37 -13.40 -11.15
C LYS A 237 33.37 -14.83 -10.64
N LEU A 238 32.38 -15.63 -11.00
CA LEU A 238 32.34 -17.07 -10.74
C LEU A 238 33.34 -17.83 -11.63
N GLY A 239 33.83 -17.20 -12.70
CA GLY A 239 34.66 -17.85 -13.71
C GLY A 239 33.86 -18.75 -14.67
N LEU A 240 32.53 -18.81 -14.54
CA LEU A 240 31.67 -19.65 -15.36
C LEU A 240 31.62 -19.21 -16.81
N ASP A 241 31.79 -17.92 -17.10
CA ASP A 241 31.99 -17.41 -18.45
C ASP A 241 33.40 -17.70 -19.00
N ARG A 242 34.38 -18.06 -18.13
CA ARG A 242 35.71 -18.48 -18.50
C ARG A 242 35.79 -19.99 -18.75
N GLU A 243 34.80 -20.76 -18.27
CA GLU A 243 34.64 -22.19 -18.58
C GLU A 243 34.05 -22.41 -19.97
N ILE A 244 33.38 -21.40 -20.53
CA ILE A 244 33.10 -21.38 -21.97
C ILE A 244 34.39 -20.96 -22.65
N GLU A 245 35.01 -21.87 -23.36
CA GLU A 245 36.15 -21.57 -24.23
C GLU A 245 35.74 -20.42 -25.17
N SER A 246 36.15 -19.23 -24.83
CA SER A 246 35.86 -18.00 -25.59
C SER A 246 37.13 -17.20 -25.78
N VAL A 247 37.19 -16.47 -26.87
CA VAL A 247 38.26 -15.48 -27.09
C VAL A 247 37.69 -14.13 -26.75
N VAL A 248 38.31 -13.45 -25.78
CA VAL A 248 37.97 -12.07 -25.40
C VAL A 248 39.12 -11.17 -25.80
N VAL A 249 38.81 -10.09 -26.48
CA VAL A 249 39.74 -9.00 -26.79
C VAL A 249 39.23 -7.75 -26.07
N ASP A 250 40.02 -7.28 -25.11
CA ASP A 250 39.73 -6.12 -24.31
C ASP A 250 40.09 -4.81 -25.07
N ASP A 251 39.61 -3.66 -24.61
CA ASP A 251 39.96 -2.35 -25.18
C ASP A 251 41.48 -2.09 -25.10
N THR A 252 42.12 -2.67 -24.09
CA THR A 252 43.58 -2.59 -23.90
C THR A 252 44.40 -3.30 -24.99
N ASP A 253 43.80 -4.29 -25.65
CA ASP A 253 44.39 -5.11 -26.69
C ASP A 253 43.91 -4.72 -28.10
N ALA A 254 43.03 -3.74 -28.20
CA ALA A 254 42.46 -3.23 -29.44
C ALA A 254 43.28 -2.10 -30.06
N GLU A 255 43.29 -2.04 -31.40
CA GLU A 255 43.84 -0.91 -32.13
C GLU A 255 42.78 0.22 -32.14
N HIS A 256 43.15 1.43 -31.75
CA HIS A 256 42.20 2.54 -31.78
C HIS A 256 42.86 3.84 -32.29
N GLU A 257 42.03 4.66 -32.95
CA GLU A 257 42.37 5.98 -33.43
C GLU A 257 41.39 7.00 -32.81
N GLY A 258 41.89 8.25 -32.64
CA GLY A 258 41.13 9.34 -32.04
C GLY A 258 41.30 9.50 -30.53
N PRO A 259 40.74 10.56 -29.95
CA PRO A 259 40.98 10.95 -28.56
C PRO A 259 40.04 10.21 -27.58
N TRP A 260 40.15 8.91 -27.50
CA TRP A 260 39.37 8.09 -26.55
C TRP A 260 39.72 8.40 -25.09
N ARG A 261 38.71 8.53 -24.25
CA ARG A 261 38.85 8.73 -22.80
C ARG A 261 38.70 7.40 -22.06
N LYS A 262 39.68 7.05 -21.23
CA LYS A 262 39.59 5.93 -20.30
C LYS A 262 38.65 6.25 -19.15
N SER A 263 37.72 5.34 -18.83
CA SER A 263 36.77 5.50 -17.76
C SER A 263 36.45 4.14 -17.07
N ASN A 264 36.13 4.20 -15.78
CA ASN A 264 35.68 3.07 -15.00
C ASN A 264 34.43 3.43 -14.16
N VAL A 265 33.73 4.51 -14.51
CA VAL A 265 32.58 5.02 -13.81
C VAL A 265 31.42 4.03 -13.87
N ARG A 266 31.26 3.30 -14.97
CA ARG A 266 30.28 2.24 -15.12
C ARG A 266 30.87 0.93 -14.62
N SER A 267 30.18 0.28 -13.68
CA SER A 267 30.67 -0.94 -13.01
C SER A 267 30.69 -2.19 -13.88
N ASN A 268 29.97 -2.18 -15.01
CA ASN A 268 29.80 -3.34 -15.89
C ASN A 268 30.67 -3.18 -17.12
N HIS A 269 31.99 -3.46 -16.97
CA HIS A 269 32.98 -3.47 -18.04
C HIS A 269 33.94 -4.64 -17.83
N GLN A 270 34.58 -5.03 -18.91
CA GLN A 270 35.68 -6.00 -18.91
C GLN A 270 36.99 -5.29 -18.48
N GLY A 271 37.87 -5.98 -17.82
CA GLY A 271 39.19 -5.43 -17.46
C GLY A 271 39.16 -4.33 -16.40
N LYS A 272 40.04 -3.32 -16.54
CA LYS A 272 40.24 -2.23 -15.56
C LYS A 272 39.47 -0.96 -15.90
N HIS A 273 39.16 -0.73 -17.15
CA HIS A 273 38.47 0.44 -17.67
C HIS A 273 37.83 0.10 -19.02
N TYR A 274 37.10 1.01 -19.56
CA TYR A 274 36.61 1.04 -20.93
C TYR A 274 36.99 2.37 -21.59
N LEU A 275 36.93 2.42 -22.92
CA LEU A 275 37.11 3.62 -23.70
C LEU A 275 35.76 4.29 -23.98
N ALA A 276 35.70 5.60 -23.85
CA ALA A 276 34.51 6.40 -24.17
C ALA A 276 34.87 7.56 -25.09
N THR A 277 34.00 7.88 -26.04
CA THR A 277 34.17 9.07 -26.88
C THR A 277 34.01 10.34 -26.07
N THR A 278 34.64 11.39 -26.53
CA THR A 278 34.51 12.75 -25.99
C THR A 278 33.62 13.59 -26.90
N LYS A 279 32.93 14.57 -26.36
CA LYS A 279 32.08 15.46 -27.16
C LYS A 279 32.96 16.37 -28.04
N ASN A 280 32.67 16.38 -29.35
CA ASN A 280 33.26 17.30 -30.32
C ASN A 280 34.76 17.17 -30.56
N GLU A 281 35.36 16.03 -30.23
CA GLU A 281 36.82 15.80 -30.47
C GLU A 281 37.01 14.72 -31.52
N GLY A 282 37.16 15.06 -32.81
CA GLY A 282 37.64 14.22 -33.90
C GLY A 282 36.91 12.89 -34.16
N PRO A 283 37.24 12.17 -35.20
CA PRO A 283 36.71 10.83 -35.42
C PRO A 283 37.33 9.83 -34.43
N HIS A 284 36.50 8.93 -33.91
CA HIS A 284 36.89 7.81 -33.05
C HIS A 284 36.66 6.51 -33.79
N GLU A 285 37.68 5.67 -33.85
CA GLU A 285 37.57 4.32 -34.37
C GLU A 285 38.33 3.34 -33.48
N ILE A 286 37.78 2.17 -33.23
CA ILE A 286 38.45 1.10 -32.52
C ILE A 286 38.22 -0.23 -33.26
N THR A 287 39.24 -1.06 -33.28
CA THR A 287 39.24 -2.36 -33.96
C THR A 287 39.81 -3.44 -33.04
N TRP A 288 38.98 -4.41 -32.74
CA TRP A 288 39.39 -5.63 -32.02
C TRP A 288 39.76 -6.73 -33.02
N LYS A 289 40.97 -7.28 -32.88
CA LYS A 289 41.48 -8.34 -33.75
C LYS A 289 41.71 -9.60 -32.90
N ALA A 290 41.05 -10.69 -33.24
CA ALA A 290 41.19 -11.94 -32.55
C ALA A 290 41.81 -13.03 -33.45
N VAL A 291 42.56 -13.94 -32.82
CA VAL A 291 42.91 -15.25 -33.40
C VAL A 291 42.04 -16.28 -32.77
N LEU A 292 41.21 -16.94 -33.60
CA LEU A 292 40.25 -17.94 -33.14
C LEU A 292 40.85 -19.34 -33.14
N PRO A 293 40.58 -20.18 -32.13
CA PRO A 293 41.26 -21.50 -31.98
C PRO A 293 40.77 -22.54 -32.99
N LYS A 294 39.54 -22.45 -33.47
CA LYS A 294 38.98 -23.44 -34.43
C LYS A 294 38.07 -22.75 -35.46
N PRO A 295 37.93 -23.32 -36.67
CA PRO A 295 37.01 -22.82 -37.66
C PRO A 295 35.56 -23.14 -37.22
N GLY A 296 34.63 -22.32 -37.64
CA GLY A 296 33.19 -22.55 -37.34
C GLY A 296 32.40 -21.29 -37.16
N THR A 297 31.20 -21.46 -36.62
CA THR A 297 30.30 -20.36 -36.31
C THR A 297 30.47 -19.95 -34.85
N TYR A 298 30.67 -18.65 -34.64
CA TYR A 298 30.80 -18.02 -33.33
C TYR A 298 29.66 -17.08 -33.09
N GLU A 299 29.14 -17.03 -31.88
CA GLU A 299 28.37 -15.91 -31.39
C GLU A 299 29.35 -14.81 -30.99
N VAL A 300 29.20 -13.65 -31.65
CA VAL A 300 30.00 -12.48 -31.38
C VAL A 300 29.24 -11.57 -30.44
N ARG A 301 29.90 -11.14 -29.37
CA ARG A 301 29.33 -10.29 -28.32
C ARG A 301 30.21 -9.08 -28.09
N VAL A 302 29.60 -7.95 -27.70
CA VAL A 302 30.28 -6.71 -27.34
C VAL A 302 29.92 -6.28 -25.94
N SER A 303 30.86 -5.63 -25.27
CA SER A 303 30.65 -5.04 -23.95
C SER A 303 30.58 -3.52 -24.05
N PHE A 304 29.54 -2.97 -23.37
CA PHE A 304 29.35 -1.52 -23.15
C PHE A 304 28.43 -1.31 -21.96
N GLY A 305 28.70 -0.51 -21.01
CA GLY A 305 27.97 -0.46 -19.75
C GLY A 305 26.47 -0.07 -19.78
N GLY A 306 25.91 0.27 -20.95
CA GLY A 306 24.52 0.73 -21.11
C GLY A 306 24.21 2.06 -20.39
N GLY A 307 23.35 2.90 -20.93
CA GLY A 307 22.96 4.16 -20.28
C GLY A 307 22.29 5.15 -21.22
N ALA A 308 21.33 5.93 -20.72
CA ALA A 308 20.50 6.83 -21.52
C ALA A 308 21.26 7.94 -22.27
N ASP A 309 22.49 8.22 -21.86
CA ASP A 309 23.42 9.19 -22.48
C ASP A 309 24.25 8.60 -23.63
N LEU A 310 24.15 7.30 -23.87
CA LEU A 310 24.89 6.62 -24.93
C LEU A 310 24.13 6.65 -26.26
N SER A 311 24.91 6.46 -27.33
CA SER A 311 24.39 6.41 -28.70
C SER A 311 23.35 5.28 -28.86
N LYS A 312 22.24 5.63 -29.51
CA LYS A 312 21.24 4.65 -29.94
C LYS A 312 21.54 4.02 -31.30
N ALA A 313 22.61 4.44 -31.91
CA ALA A 313 22.98 4.02 -33.26
C ALA A 313 24.50 3.79 -33.39
N ALA A 314 25.06 2.94 -32.54
CA ALA A 314 26.48 2.57 -32.59
C ALA A 314 26.78 1.59 -33.73
N PRO A 315 27.56 1.94 -34.76
CA PRO A 315 27.80 1.09 -35.93
C PRO A 315 28.97 0.15 -35.67
N TYR A 316 28.66 -1.12 -35.46
CA TYR A 316 29.64 -2.19 -35.40
C TYR A 316 29.82 -2.83 -36.78
N THR A 317 31.06 -3.00 -37.22
CA THR A 317 31.38 -3.70 -38.46
C THR A 317 32.11 -5.00 -38.18
N ILE A 318 31.58 -6.10 -38.69
CA ILE A 318 32.07 -7.46 -38.45
C ILE A 318 32.60 -8.04 -39.75
N HIS A 319 33.89 -8.40 -39.77
CA HIS A 319 34.53 -9.11 -40.88
C HIS A 319 34.47 -10.61 -40.62
N HIS A 320 33.78 -11.36 -41.47
CA HIS A 320 33.55 -12.78 -41.34
C HIS A 320 33.73 -13.55 -42.66
N ALA A 321 33.61 -14.86 -42.65
CA ALA A 321 33.92 -15.71 -43.83
C ALA A 321 33.04 -15.40 -45.07
N LYS A 322 31.80 -14.89 -44.84
CA LYS A 322 30.86 -14.53 -45.94
C LYS A 322 30.95 -13.10 -46.38
N GLY A 323 31.89 -12.29 -45.85
CA GLY A 323 32.07 -10.88 -46.18
C GLY A 323 32.07 -9.96 -44.96
N VAL A 324 31.49 -8.80 -45.10
CA VAL A 324 31.42 -7.78 -44.05
C VAL A 324 29.95 -7.50 -43.72
N THR A 325 29.61 -7.48 -42.43
CA THR A 325 28.27 -7.12 -41.93
C THR A 325 28.39 -5.91 -41.02
N GLN A 326 27.59 -4.89 -41.28
CA GLN A 326 27.45 -3.75 -40.39
C GLN A 326 26.13 -3.86 -39.60
N LEU A 327 26.23 -3.63 -38.31
CA LEU A 327 25.07 -3.65 -37.37
C LEU A 327 25.03 -2.34 -36.62
N ILE A 328 23.83 -1.82 -36.45
CA ILE A 328 23.56 -0.62 -35.63
C ILE A 328 23.00 -1.07 -34.28
N ILE A 329 23.71 -0.75 -33.23
CA ILE A 329 23.39 -1.18 -31.85
C ILE A 329 23.01 0.01 -31.00
N ASP A 330 21.92 -0.14 -30.26
CA ASP A 330 21.50 0.83 -29.26
C ASP A 330 22.26 0.58 -27.94
N GLN A 331 23.31 1.38 -27.68
CA GLN A 331 24.09 1.30 -26.46
C GLN A 331 23.39 1.93 -25.24
N SER A 332 22.22 2.60 -25.43
CA SER A 332 21.43 3.10 -24.31
C SER A 332 20.76 1.96 -23.53
N VAL A 333 20.58 0.80 -24.17
CA VAL A 333 20.03 -0.41 -23.56
C VAL A 333 21.13 -1.17 -22.82
N LYS A 334 20.81 -1.73 -21.67
CA LYS A 334 21.75 -2.57 -20.92
C LYS A 334 22.03 -3.88 -21.66
N PRO A 335 23.30 -4.33 -21.70
CA PRO A 335 23.65 -5.64 -22.23
C PRO A 335 22.88 -6.76 -21.54
N THR A 336 22.39 -7.73 -22.33
CA THR A 336 21.42 -8.74 -21.89
C THR A 336 22.07 -10.01 -21.29
N ILE A 337 23.35 -10.24 -21.54
CA ILE A 337 24.09 -11.41 -21.03
C ILE A 337 24.99 -10.90 -19.89
N ASP A 338 24.70 -11.34 -18.67
CA ASP A 338 25.43 -11.04 -17.43
C ASP A 338 25.56 -9.52 -17.13
N ASN A 339 24.66 -8.69 -17.69
CA ASN A 339 24.77 -7.23 -17.72
C ASN A 339 26.11 -6.70 -18.31
N LEU A 340 26.82 -7.53 -19.02
CA LEU A 340 28.14 -7.23 -19.56
C LEU A 340 28.19 -7.37 -21.08
N TRP A 341 27.57 -8.41 -21.63
CA TRP A 341 27.67 -8.75 -23.02
C TRP A 341 26.36 -8.52 -23.78
N PHE A 342 26.47 -7.90 -24.96
CA PHE A 342 25.38 -7.74 -25.92
C PHE A 342 25.67 -8.57 -27.18
N PRO A 343 24.79 -9.51 -27.58
CA PRO A 343 25.06 -10.36 -28.74
C PRO A 343 24.85 -9.59 -30.05
N LEU A 344 25.88 -9.51 -30.89
CA LEU A 344 25.79 -8.97 -32.23
C LEU A 344 25.19 -9.97 -33.23
N GLY A 345 25.29 -11.27 -32.93
CA GLY A 345 24.78 -12.33 -33.79
C GLY A 345 25.82 -13.46 -33.98
N ARG A 346 25.48 -14.35 -34.93
CA ARG A 346 26.28 -15.55 -35.22
C ARG A 346 26.95 -15.40 -36.56
N PHE A 347 28.29 -15.52 -36.61
CA PHE A 347 29.11 -15.32 -37.77
C PHE A 347 30.07 -16.48 -37.94
N SER A 348 30.30 -16.91 -39.21
CA SER A 348 31.23 -18.00 -39.51
C SER A 348 32.64 -17.40 -39.79
N PHE A 349 33.65 -18.05 -39.19
CA PHE A 349 35.05 -17.72 -39.39
C PHE A 349 35.78 -18.98 -39.85
N ASP A 350 36.43 -18.87 -41.03
CA ASP A 350 37.08 -20.00 -41.69
C ASP A 350 38.57 -19.81 -41.78
N LYS A 351 39.27 -20.94 -41.88
CA LYS A 351 40.72 -20.93 -42.09
C LYS A 351 41.02 -20.53 -43.52
N LYS A 352 41.70 -19.41 -43.75
CA LYS A 352 42.31 -19.16 -45.08
C LYS A 352 43.43 -20.16 -45.36
N ALA A 353 43.75 -20.46 -46.63
CA ALA A 353 44.62 -21.54 -47.09
C ALA A 353 45.97 -21.61 -46.37
N SER A 354 46.46 -20.54 -45.84
CA SER A 354 47.64 -20.51 -44.97
C SER A 354 47.54 -19.41 -43.92
N GLY A 355 47.51 -19.79 -42.63
CA GLY A 355 47.50 -18.83 -41.50
C GLY A 355 46.45 -19.11 -40.43
N PRO A 356 46.46 -18.33 -39.34
CA PRO A 356 45.48 -18.41 -38.27
C PRO A 356 44.08 -17.90 -38.70
N ILE A 357 43.06 -18.40 -38.07
CA ILE A 357 41.67 -17.89 -38.23
C ILE A 357 41.60 -16.51 -37.57
N ARG A 358 41.38 -15.49 -38.37
CA ARG A 358 41.32 -14.09 -37.86
C ARG A 358 39.88 -13.58 -37.88
N ALA A 359 39.50 -12.96 -36.80
CA ALA A 359 38.25 -12.18 -36.65
C ALA A 359 38.60 -10.72 -36.41
N GLU A 360 37.81 -9.85 -37.00
CA GLU A 360 37.99 -8.41 -36.84
C GLU A 360 36.63 -7.75 -36.68
N ILE A 361 36.51 -6.94 -35.63
CA ILE A 361 35.29 -6.18 -35.31
C ILE A 361 35.74 -4.74 -35.15
N SER A 362 35.04 -3.79 -35.76
CA SER A 362 35.31 -2.38 -35.52
C SER A 362 34.07 -1.60 -35.08
N LEU A 363 34.25 -0.52 -34.36
CA LEU A 363 33.27 0.44 -33.94
C LEU A 363 33.78 1.83 -34.28
N SER A 364 32.95 2.64 -34.93
CA SER A 364 33.26 4.03 -35.28
C SER A 364 32.14 4.97 -34.79
N ASP A 365 32.49 6.23 -34.51
CA ASP A 365 31.52 7.28 -34.17
C ASP A 365 30.96 7.99 -35.40
N LYS A 366 31.36 7.60 -36.60
CA LYS A 366 30.90 8.21 -37.84
C LYS A 366 29.38 8.10 -38.04
N GLY A 367 28.73 9.24 -38.01
CA GLY A 367 27.29 9.29 -38.18
C GLY A 367 26.46 8.92 -36.94
N THR A 368 27.08 8.96 -35.75
CA THR A 368 26.39 8.66 -34.49
C THR A 368 26.05 9.92 -33.71
N GLU A 369 24.95 9.87 -32.94
CA GLU A 369 24.60 10.85 -31.93
C GLU A 369 24.75 10.22 -30.53
N GLY A 370 25.20 10.98 -29.53
CA GLY A 370 25.46 10.50 -28.16
C GLY A 370 26.89 9.99 -27.97
N PHE A 371 27.20 9.50 -26.78
CA PHE A 371 28.50 8.93 -26.48
C PHE A 371 28.56 7.46 -26.90
N LEU A 372 29.72 7.03 -27.38
CA LEU A 372 30.04 5.62 -27.57
C LEU A 372 30.92 5.09 -26.44
N ILE A 373 30.68 3.86 -26.08
CA ILE A 373 31.57 3.06 -25.23
C ILE A 373 32.10 1.90 -26.04
N ALA A 374 33.41 1.73 -25.96
CA ALA A 374 34.14 0.60 -26.48
C ALA A 374 34.89 -0.05 -25.33
N ASP A 375 34.52 -1.30 -25.05
CA ASP A 375 35.10 -2.07 -23.95
C ASP A 375 35.77 -3.35 -24.50
N ALA A 376 35.03 -4.41 -24.66
CA ALA A 376 35.57 -5.68 -25.13
C ALA A 376 34.66 -6.37 -26.17
N VAL A 377 35.27 -7.27 -26.92
CA VAL A 377 34.57 -8.22 -27.83
C VAL A 377 34.87 -9.64 -27.41
N GLN A 378 33.81 -10.46 -27.35
CA GLN A 378 33.86 -11.89 -27.02
C GLN A 378 33.40 -12.73 -28.22
N PHE A 379 34.20 -13.75 -28.54
CA PHE A 379 33.88 -14.77 -29.55
C PHE A 379 33.63 -16.11 -28.85
N VAL A 380 32.41 -16.64 -28.92
CA VAL A 380 32.02 -17.92 -28.33
C VAL A 380 31.63 -18.86 -29.44
N HIS A 381 32.39 -19.96 -29.60
CA HIS A 381 32.05 -21.00 -30.58
C HIS A 381 30.71 -21.67 -30.25
N LEU A 382 29.91 -22.01 -31.27
CA LEU A 382 28.58 -22.61 -31.03
C LEU A 382 28.63 -23.86 -30.20
N ASP A 383 29.63 -24.76 -30.43
CA ASP A 383 29.78 -25.98 -29.61
C ASP A 383 30.00 -25.66 -28.12
N ASP A 384 30.62 -24.54 -27.82
CA ASP A 384 30.89 -24.13 -26.45
C ASP A 384 29.72 -23.39 -25.82
N LEU A 385 28.82 -22.78 -26.63
CA LEU A 385 27.51 -22.26 -26.19
C LEU A 385 26.59 -23.40 -25.71
N GLU A 386 26.71 -24.61 -26.29
CA GLU A 386 25.90 -25.75 -25.82
C GLU A 386 26.34 -26.24 -24.45
N LYS A 387 27.63 -26.13 -24.10
CA LYS A 387 28.14 -26.40 -22.75
C LYS A 387 27.56 -25.45 -21.70
N LYS A 388 27.08 -24.27 -22.09
CA LYS A 388 26.39 -23.34 -21.20
C LYS A 388 25.04 -23.86 -20.65
N ARG A 389 24.47 -24.90 -21.26
CA ARG A 389 23.24 -25.58 -20.71
C ARG A 389 23.49 -26.23 -19.37
N ASP A 390 24.74 -26.63 -19.06
CA ASP A 390 25.09 -27.17 -17.75
C ASP A 390 25.02 -26.14 -16.61
N LEU A 391 25.12 -24.83 -16.93
CA LEU A 391 24.92 -23.77 -15.95
C LEU A 391 23.51 -23.76 -15.34
N THR A 392 22.52 -24.28 -16.06
CA THR A 392 21.16 -24.39 -15.54
C THR A 392 21.12 -25.30 -14.32
N THR A 393 21.82 -26.43 -14.36
CA THR A 393 21.93 -27.37 -13.23
C THR A 393 22.64 -26.70 -12.04
N TYR A 394 23.73 -25.95 -12.30
CA TYR A 394 24.42 -25.20 -11.27
C TYR A 394 23.51 -24.15 -10.63
N LEU A 395 22.75 -23.39 -11.43
CA LEU A 395 21.84 -22.37 -10.95
C LEU A 395 20.66 -22.95 -10.16
N GLU A 396 20.19 -24.15 -10.53
CA GLU A 396 19.13 -24.88 -9.80
C GLU A 396 19.55 -25.23 -8.38
N ASP A 397 20.83 -25.54 -8.14
CA ASP A 397 21.37 -25.98 -6.87
C ASP A 397 21.98 -24.80 -6.07
N SER A 398 22.40 -23.74 -6.74
CA SER A 398 22.93 -22.55 -6.09
C SER A 398 21.83 -21.71 -5.43
N SER A 399 22.19 -20.91 -4.44
CA SER A 399 21.25 -20.04 -3.74
C SER A 399 21.88 -18.73 -3.27
N THR A 400 21.03 -17.81 -2.86
CA THR A 400 21.42 -16.63 -2.10
C THR A 400 20.74 -16.66 -0.74
N ALA A 401 21.52 -16.74 0.32
CA ALA A 401 21.02 -16.75 1.70
C ALA A 401 20.98 -15.33 2.25
N ILE A 402 19.87 -14.98 2.91
CA ILE A 402 19.58 -13.68 3.51
C ILE A 402 19.48 -13.87 5.02
N PHE A 403 20.14 -12.98 5.80
CA PHE A 403 20.26 -13.08 7.26
C PHE A 403 19.65 -11.89 8.00
N VAL A 404 18.94 -11.01 7.29
CA VAL A 404 18.21 -9.87 7.87
C VAL A 404 16.86 -9.71 7.19
N GLY A 405 15.89 -9.16 7.91
CA GLY A 405 14.57 -8.84 7.37
C GLY A 405 14.61 -7.66 6.41
N ALA A 406 13.48 -7.39 5.78
CA ALA A 406 13.30 -6.19 4.97
C ALA A 406 13.19 -4.94 5.85
N TYR A 407 13.51 -3.78 5.26
CA TYR A 407 13.27 -2.48 5.87
C TYR A 407 12.89 -1.48 4.78
N SER A 408 11.97 -0.60 5.09
CA SER A 408 11.56 0.41 4.12
C SER A 408 12.68 1.46 3.90
N PRO A 409 13.02 1.80 2.66
CA PRO A 409 12.40 1.33 1.40
C PRO A 409 13.04 0.07 0.81
N PHE A 410 13.94 -0.60 1.53
CA PHE A 410 14.70 -1.71 0.99
C PHE A 410 14.04 -3.07 1.26
N TYR A 411 13.76 -3.80 0.18
CA TYR A 411 13.25 -5.17 0.20
C TYR A 411 14.11 -6.05 -0.72
N TYR A 412 14.41 -7.26 -0.27
CA TYR A 412 14.99 -8.27 -1.15
C TYR A 412 14.00 -8.63 -2.26
N GLY A 413 14.47 -9.10 -3.40
CA GLY A 413 13.53 -9.42 -4.46
C GLY A 413 14.15 -9.98 -5.74
N PHE A 414 13.25 -10.49 -6.58
CA PHE A 414 13.53 -10.99 -7.92
C PHE A 414 13.23 -9.86 -8.93
N ASP A 415 14.19 -8.96 -9.10
CA ASP A 415 14.05 -7.73 -9.87
C ASP A 415 14.37 -7.87 -11.37
N ASN A 416 14.95 -9.01 -11.78
CA ASN A 416 15.15 -9.33 -13.19
C ASN A 416 13.86 -9.80 -13.88
N TYR A 417 12.84 -10.20 -13.10
CA TYR A 417 11.51 -10.46 -13.64
C TYR A 417 10.63 -9.23 -13.48
N LYS A 418 9.96 -8.87 -14.58
CA LYS A 418 8.92 -7.83 -14.58
C LYS A 418 7.69 -8.38 -15.29
N ALA A 419 6.54 -8.28 -14.65
CA ALA A 419 5.29 -8.72 -15.24
C ALA A 419 5.02 -7.98 -16.56
N PRO A 420 4.84 -8.67 -17.70
CA PRO A 420 4.68 -8.02 -19.01
C PRO A 420 3.37 -7.27 -19.15
N VAL A 421 2.33 -7.75 -18.48
CA VAL A 421 0.99 -7.15 -18.45
C VAL A 421 0.42 -7.25 -17.05
N ARG A 422 -0.56 -6.44 -16.74
CA ARG A 422 -1.34 -6.50 -15.52
C ARG A 422 -2.22 -7.74 -15.51
N GLY A 423 -2.26 -8.44 -14.37
CA GLY A 423 -3.11 -9.63 -14.24
C GLY A 423 -2.73 -10.57 -13.11
N ASN A 424 -3.38 -11.72 -13.10
CA ASN A 424 -3.08 -12.77 -12.14
C ASN A 424 -1.91 -13.63 -12.63
N TYR A 425 -1.07 -14.03 -11.69
CA TYR A 425 0.11 -14.87 -11.89
C TYR A 425 0.18 -15.94 -10.83
N ARG A 426 0.80 -17.07 -11.18
CA ARG A 426 1.20 -18.10 -10.23
C ARG A 426 2.70 -17.98 -10.01
N ILE A 427 3.11 -17.85 -8.76
CA ILE A 427 4.51 -17.69 -8.37
C ILE A 427 4.92 -18.91 -7.57
N ARG A 428 6.02 -19.54 -7.95
CA ARG A 428 6.66 -20.64 -7.23
C ARG A 428 8.03 -20.20 -6.78
N ILE A 429 8.35 -20.37 -5.51
CA ILE A 429 9.64 -19.99 -4.93
C ILE A 429 10.25 -21.22 -4.26
N LYS A 430 11.49 -21.59 -4.65
CA LYS A 430 12.26 -22.64 -4.01
C LYS A 430 13.19 -22.02 -2.97
N ALA A 431 12.99 -22.40 -1.70
CA ALA A 431 13.75 -21.84 -0.58
C ALA A 431 13.90 -22.85 0.57
N LYS A 432 14.90 -22.64 1.39
CA LYS A 432 15.11 -23.34 2.67
C LYS A 432 15.65 -22.43 3.74
N SER A 433 15.50 -22.79 5.01
CA SER A 433 16.17 -22.10 6.10
C SER A 433 17.61 -22.56 6.25
N VAL A 434 18.45 -21.67 6.70
CA VAL A 434 19.87 -21.91 6.98
C VAL A 434 20.28 -21.23 8.30
N ILE A 435 21.42 -21.63 8.84
CA ILE A 435 22.04 -21.00 9.99
C ILE A 435 23.46 -20.59 9.61
N ARG A 436 23.80 -19.33 9.87
CA ARG A 436 25.14 -18.77 9.71
C ARG A 436 25.83 -18.76 11.07
N GLN A 437 26.99 -19.36 11.15
CA GLN A 437 27.93 -19.15 12.23
C GLN A 437 29.08 -18.31 11.74
N THR A 438 29.44 -17.28 12.50
CA THR A 438 30.53 -16.39 12.15
C THR A 438 31.28 -15.97 13.39
N ASP A 439 32.57 -15.80 13.25
CA ASP A 439 33.41 -15.17 14.24
C ASP A 439 33.49 -13.67 13.90
N TYR A 440 33.61 -12.83 14.91
CA TYR A 440 33.77 -11.39 14.73
C TYR A 440 35.16 -10.98 15.20
N VAL A 441 35.86 -10.18 14.43
CA VAL A 441 37.07 -9.51 14.87
C VAL A 441 36.79 -8.03 15.06
N ASP A 442 37.25 -7.49 16.16
CA ASP A 442 37.28 -6.05 16.38
C ASP A 442 38.21 -5.42 15.36
N TRP A 443 37.71 -4.37 14.71
CA TRP A 443 38.51 -3.67 13.71
C TRP A 443 39.51 -2.77 14.43
N GLU A 444 40.78 -3.17 14.44
CA GLU A 444 41.90 -2.33 14.83
C GLU A 444 42.49 -1.67 13.58
N GLY A 445 42.32 -0.38 13.43
CA GLY A 445 42.96 0.34 12.36
C GLY A 445 42.55 1.82 12.19
N ASP A 446 43.53 2.64 11.90
CA ASP A 446 43.52 4.11 11.73
C ASP A 446 42.67 4.67 10.59
N LYS A 447 41.68 3.99 10.08
CA LYS A 447 40.78 4.50 9.06
C LYS A 447 39.60 5.25 9.67
N LYS A 448 39.60 6.59 9.49
CA LYS A 448 38.52 7.48 9.88
C LYS A 448 37.18 6.92 9.39
N PRO A 449 36.12 6.93 10.23
CA PRO A 449 34.78 6.52 9.80
C PRO A 449 34.32 7.37 8.61
N ARG A 450 33.79 6.73 7.57
CA ARG A 450 33.16 7.44 6.45
C ARG A 450 31.76 7.85 6.86
N PHE A 451 31.51 9.16 6.89
CA PHE A 451 30.20 9.71 7.18
C PHE A 451 29.28 9.57 5.96
N TYR A 452 28.05 9.11 6.18
CA TYR A 452 26.97 9.16 5.21
C TYR A 452 25.91 10.16 5.69
N PRO A 453 25.31 10.98 4.77
CA PRO A 453 24.27 11.92 5.15
C PRO A 453 23.10 11.16 5.80
N GLY A 454 22.77 11.51 7.04
CA GLY A 454 21.65 10.94 7.78
C GLY A 454 21.98 9.84 8.81
N LEU A 455 23.19 9.27 8.80
CA LEU A 455 23.64 8.36 9.84
C LEU A 455 24.78 9.00 10.64
N VAL A 456 24.48 9.43 11.87
CA VAL A 456 25.52 9.80 12.82
C VAL A 456 26.01 8.51 13.48
N LEU A 457 27.06 7.94 12.95
CA LEU A 457 27.76 6.85 13.60
C LEU A 457 28.66 7.46 14.67
N ASP A 458 28.45 7.05 15.93
CA ASP A 458 29.37 7.40 17.02
C ASP A 458 30.77 6.88 16.67
N ALA A 459 31.72 7.79 16.56
CA ALA A 459 33.10 7.46 16.20
C ALA A 459 33.80 6.54 17.21
N THR A 460 33.20 6.32 18.38
CA THR A 460 33.70 5.45 19.44
C THR A 460 33.20 4.01 19.34
N ARG A 461 32.22 3.71 18.47
CA ARG A 461 31.67 2.35 18.31
C ARG A 461 32.50 1.55 17.32
N ARG A 462 33.15 0.51 17.79
CA ARG A 462 33.82 -0.49 16.98
C ARG A 462 32.81 -1.41 16.32
N TYR A 463 32.87 -1.54 14.99
CA TYR A 463 32.00 -2.47 14.23
C TYR A 463 32.78 -3.76 14.02
N PRO A 464 32.39 -4.87 14.65
CA PRO A 464 33.04 -6.13 14.43
C PRO A 464 32.81 -6.61 13.00
N THR A 465 33.87 -7.01 12.31
CA THR A 465 33.80 -7.55 10.97
C THR A 465 33.59 -9.07 11.05
N PRO A 466 32.58 -9.63 10.37
CA PRO A 466 32.38 -11.08 10.33
C PRO A 466 33.52 -11.75 9.56
N VAL A 467 34.07 -12.78 10.17
CA VAL A 467 35.14 -13.64 9.60
C VAL A 467 34.76 -15.12 9.81
N ASN A 468 35.39 -16.01 9.05
CA ASN A 468 35.18 -17.44 9.17
C ASN A 468 33.69 -17.87 9.10
N ASP A 469 32.92 -17.26 8.21
CA ASP A 469 31.53 -17.65 7.99
C ASP A 469 31.40 -19.12 7.61
N ARG A 470 30.46 -19.81 8.28
CA ARG A 470 30.08 -21.20 7.98
C ARG A 470 28.56 -21.28 7.95
N ILE A 471 28.03 -21.99 6.99
CA ILE A 471 26.60 -22.19 6.81
C ILE A 471 26.20 -23.62 7.16
N PHE A 472 25.15 -23.74 7.93
CA PHE A 472 24.56 -25.00 8.36
C PHE A 472 23.10 -25.09 7.95
N PRO A 473 22.52 -26.27 7.84
CA PRO A 473 21.08 -26.43 7.65
C PRO A 473 20.29 -25.72 8.76
N GLY A 474 19.17 -25.12 8.40
CA GLY A 474 18.25 -24.54 9.38
C GLY A 474 17.69 -25.61 10.32
N LYS A 475 17.37 -25.21 11.55
CA LYS A 475 16.76 -26.08 12.57
C LYS A 475 15.25 -25.93 12.66
N ARG A 476 14.70 -24.87 12.07
CA ARG A 476 13.27 -24.58 12.01
C ARG A 476 12.92 -23.93 10.68
N SER A 477 11.63 -23.89 10.35
CA SER A 477 11.13 -23.11 9.21
C SER A 477 11.24 -21.61 9.50
N GLU A 478 11.48 -20.80 8.46
CA GLU A 478 11.50 -19.34 8.54
C GLU A 478 10.39 -18.75 7.66
N PRO A 479 9.49 -17.91 8.21
CA PRO A 479 8.41 -17.33 7.45
C PRO A 479 8.90 -16.19 6.53
N VAL A 480 8.43 -16.23 5.28
CA VAL A 480 8.74 -15.22 4.27
C VAL A 480 7.44 -14.61 3.76
N LYS A 481 7.30 -13.31 3.87
CA LYS A 481 6.20 -12.55 3.30
C LYS A 481 6.57 -12.06 1.91
N VAL A 482 5.65 -12.17 0.98
CA VAL A 482 5.88 -11.90 -0.44
C VAL A 482 4.95 -10.77 -0.88
N TYR A 483 5.51 -9.84 -1.64
CA TYR A 483 4.82 -8.69 -2.19
C TYR A 483 5.12 -8.50 -3.67
N SER A 484 4.26 -7.78 -4.37
CA SER A 484 4.53 -7.23 -5.69
C SER A 484 4.68 -5.72 -5.60
N SER A 485 5.61 -5.16 -6.38
CA SER A 485 5.74 -3.70 -6.56
C SER A 485 6.37 -3.38 -7.91
N THR A 486 5.96 -2.28 -8.52
CA THR A 486 6.61 -1.73 -9.72
C THR A 486 7.86 -0.91 -9.40
N LEU A 487 8.05 -0.54 -8.13
CA LEU A 487 9.19 0.25 -7.67
C LEU A 487 10.33 -0.63 -7.18
N TYR A 488 11.56 -0.23 -7.48
CA TYR A 488 12.76 -0.86 -6.94
C TYR A 488 12.87 -0.66 -5.42
N GLU A 489 12.51 0.51 -4.94
CA GLU A 489 12.49 0.91 -3.54
C GLU A 489 11.03 1.22 -3.14
N PRO A 490 10.25 0.17 -2.84
CA PRO A 490 8.83 0.35 -2.57
C PRO A 490 8.62 0.95 -1.17
N ASN A 491 7.58 1.76 -1.08
CA ASN A 491 6.96 2.13 0.20
C ASN A 491 5.74 1.23 0.49
N SER A 492 5.18 1.35 1.66
CA SER A 492 4.00 0.57 2.07
C SER A 492 2.80 0.72 1.13
N GLN A 493 2.64 1.90 0.53
CA GLN A 493 1.53 2.19 -0.39
C GLN A 493 1.72 1.53 -1.76
N SER A 494 2.98 1.39 -2.23
CA SER A 494 3.29 0.81 -3.54
C SER A 494 3.37 -0.71 -3.55
N MET A 495 3.31 -1.36 -2.39
CA MET A 495 3.35 -2.82 -2.27
C MET A 495 1.96 -3.44 -2.30
N LEU A 496 1.81 -4.48 -3.10
CA LEU A 496 0.65 -5.36 -3.10
C LEU A 496 1.02 -6.66 -2.40
N PRO A 497 0.33 -7.06 -1.33
CA PRO A 497 0.61 -8.31 -0.65
C PRO A 497 0.22 -9.50 -1.56
N ILE A 498 1.12 -10.49 -1.67
CA ILE A 498 0.88 -11.74 -2.38
C ILE A 498 0.51 -12.84 -1.39
N GLY A 499 1.31 -13.00 -0.34
CA GLY A 499 1.09 -14.03 0.65
C GLY A 499 2.31 -14.27 1.52
N THR A 500 2.27 -15.37 2.26
CA THR A 500 3.36 -15.80 3.15
C THR A 500 3.59 -17.29 2.94
N PHE A 501 4.85 -17.71 2.96
CA PHE A 501 5.21 -19.11 2.96
C PHE A 501 6.29 -19.41 4.01
N GLU A 502 6.48 -20.69 4.32
CA GLU A 502 7.50 -21.18 5.23
C GLU A 502 8.67 -21.77 4.44
N ALA A 503 9.86 -21.22 4.60
CA ALA A 503 11.10 -21.81 4.12
C ALA A 503 11.53 -22.91 5.12
N PRO A 504 11.44 -24.21 4.77
CA PRO A 504 11.60 -25.30 5.74
C PRO A 504 13.05 -25.47 6.18
N ALA A 505 13.24 -26.12 7.31
CA ALA A 505 14.51 -26.71 7.69
C ALA A 505 14.84 -27.92 6.81
N GLY A 506 16.12 -28.11 6.51
CA GLY A 506 16.57 -29.27 5.72
C GLY A 506 16.55 -29.00 4.22
N GLU A 507 15.83 -29.82 3.46
CA GLU A 507 15.79 -29.72 2.02
C GLU A 507 14.93 -28.54 1.54
N PRO A 508 15.33 -27.86 0.44
CA PRO A 508 14.58 -26.75 -0.10
C PRO A 508 13.22 -27.21 -0.64
N LYS A 509 12.17 -26.45 -0.34
CA LYS A 509 10.81 -26.71 -0.79
C LYS A 509 10.35 -25.64 -1.76
N ILE A 510 9.51 -26.04 -2.71
CA ILE A 510 8.79 -25.13 -3.61
C ILE A 510 7.49 -24.74 -2.94
N SER A 511 7.30 -23.46 -2.74
CA SER A 511 6.05 -22.86 -2.27
C SER A 511 5.35 -22.16 -3.42
N GLU A 512 4.03 -22.36 -3.57
CA GLU A 512 3.22 -21.76 -4.62
C GLU A 512 2.30 -20.70 -4.03
N LEU A 513 2.22 -19.55 -4.70
CA LEU A 513 1.39 -18.42 -4.34
C LEU A 513 0.68 -17.87 -5.58
N ASN A 514 -0.57 -17.44 -5.42
CA ASN A 514 -1.28 -16.69 -6.44
C ASN A 514 -1.09 -15.20 -6.20
N ALA A 515 -0.72 -14.48 -7.24
CA ALA A 515 -0.37 -13.07 -7.17
C ALA A 515 -1.14 -12.28 -8.21
N PHE A 516 -1.63 -11.12 -7.82
CA PHE A 516 -1.93 -10.09 -8.80
C PHE A 516 -0.69 -9.20 -8.95
N MET A 517 -0.31 -8.92 -10.20
CA MET A 517 0.83 -8.04 -10.49
C MET A 517 0.42 -6.96 -11.48
N GLU A 518 0.87 -5.75 -11.21
CA GLU A 518 0.82 -4.66 -12.19
C GLU A 518 1.83 -4.89 -13.31
N LYS A 519 1.62 -4.28 -14.47
CA LYS A 519 2.63 -4.24 -15.55
C LYS A 519 3.94 -3.66 -15.02
N GLY A 520 5.04 -4.36 -15.24
CA GLY A 520 6.35 -4.00 -14.66
C GLY A 520 6.54 -4.44 -13.22
N GLY A 521 5.55 -5.11 -12.62
CA GLY A 521 5.61 -5.60 -11.23
C GLY A 521 6.73 -6.62 -11.04
N MET A 522 7.48 -6.45 -9.96
CA MET A 522 8.56 -7.33 -9.47
C MET A 522 8.12 -7.98 -8.17
N VAL A 523 8.75 -9.10 -7.82
CA VAL A 523 8.48 -9.79 -6.55
C VAL A 523 9.46 -9.34 -5.49
N LYS A 524 8.93 -8.93 -4.34
CA LYS A 524 9.68 -8.49 -3.15
C LYS A 524 9.49 -9.46 -2.01
N LEU A 525 10.53 -9.62 -1.20
CA LEU A 525 10.60 -10.61 -0.13
C LEU A 525 10.93 -9.93 1.21
N ASP A 526 10.25 -10.38 2.24
CA ASP A 526 10.52 -10.03 3.63
C ASP A 526 10.63 -11.29 4.48
N CYS A 527 11.81 -11.55 5.00
CA CYS A 527 12.08 -12.64 5.93
C CYS A 527 11.66 -12.23 7.33
N MET A 528 10.39 -12.39 7.66
CA MET A 528 9.68 -11.75 8.78
C MET A 528 10.35 -11.90 10.16
N ARG A 529 10.95 -13.05 10.43
CA ARG A 529 11.56 -13.35 11.74
C ARG A 529 13.00 -12.85 11.86
N LEU A 530 13.63 -12.52 10.73
CA LEU A 530 14.99 -12.04 10.72
C LEU A 530 15.06 -10.60 11.22
N PRO A 531 16.15 -10.20 11.91
CA PRO A 531 16.27 -8.86 12.48
C PRO A 531 16.30 -7.79 11.38
N SER A 532 15.68 -6.64 11.64
CA SER A 532 15.74 -5.50 10.72
C SER A 532 17.13 -4.83 10.76
N PRO A 533 17.75 -4.56 9.60
CA PRO A 533 19.04 -3.86 9.54
C PRO A 533 18.96 -2.36 9.85
N MET A 534 17.77 -1.81 10.00
CA MET A 534 17.54 -0.39 10.35
C MET A 534 17.90 -0.06 11.79
N VAL A 535 18.12 -1.04 12.63
CA VAL A 535 18.72 -0.81 13.93
C VAL A 535 20.21 -0.53 13.69
N PRO A 536 20.69 0.72 13.78
CA PRO A 536 22.10 1.05 13.50
C PRO A 536 23.06 0.43 14.50
N ALA A 537 22.52 -0.17 15.51
CA ALA A 537 23.26 -0.90 16.49
C ALA A 537 23.44 -2.34 16.00
N MET A 538 24.47 -2.57 15.24
CA MET A 538 25.33 -3.67 15.58
C MET A 538 24.95 -5.07 15.15
N PRO A 539 25.92 -5.76 14.53
CA PRO A 539 25.90 -7.21 14.33
C PRO A 539 25.62 -8.01 15.62
N HIS A 540 25.78 -7.45 16.80
CA HIS A 540 25.52 -8.11 18.08
C HIS A 540 24.06 -7.99 18.58
N THR A 541 23.24 -7.09 18.05
CA THR A 541 21.78 -7.09 18.28
C THR A 541 21.03 -8.05 17.34
N ILE A 542 21.67 -8.52 16.31
CA ILE A 542 21.16 -9.69 15.59
C ILE A 542 21.13 -10.82 16.60
N GLN A 543 19.93 -11.24 17.01
CA GLN A 543 19.76 -12.28 18.03
C GLN A 543 20.58 -13.50 17.65
N LYS A 544 21.81 -13.56 18.17
CA LYS A 544 22.60 -14.77 18.14
C LYS A 544 21.84 -15.76 19.00
N THR A 545 21.18 -16.71 18.35
CA THR A 545 20.74 -17.88 19.08
C THR A 545 21.99 -18.67 19.48
N ASP A 546 21.93 -19.52 20.49
CA ASP A 546 23.03 -20.43 20.88
C ASP A 546 23.57 -21.28 19.71
N ASN A 547 22.88 -21.27 18.59
CA ASN A 547 23.12 -22.01 17.36
C ASN A 547 23.57 -21.18 16.16
N GLY A 548 23.79 -19.85 16.31
CA GLY A 548 24.15 -18.94 15.22
C GLY A 548 23.00 -18.04 14.76
N TYR A 549 23.14 -17.44 13.56
CA TYR A 549 22.20 -16.50 12.99
C TYR A 549 21.27 -17.21 11.98
N PRO A 550 19.95 -17.18 12.19
CA PRO A 550 19.00 -17.75 11.22
C PRO A 550 19.02 -16.97 9.91
N GLY A 551 18.70 -17.64 8.82
CA GLY A 551 18.62 -17.09 7.48
C GLY A 551 17.73 -17.89 6.56
N VAL A 552 17.44 -17.33 5.40
CA VAL A 552 16.69 -17.99 4.33
C VAL A 552 17.54 -18.02 3.05
N ALA A 553 17.77 -19.20 2.51
CA ALA A 553 18.43 -19.41 1.24
C ALA A 553 17.38 -19.59 0.14
N PHE A 554 17.38 -18.67 -0.83
CA PHE A 554 16.53 -18.67 -2.00
C PHE A 554 17.30 -19.25 -3.18
N HIS A 555 16.71 -20.21 -3.88
CA HIS A 555 17.29 -20.80 -5.08
C HIS A 555 16.80 -20.08 -6.34
N TRP A 556 15.49 -20.13 -6.58
CA TRP A 556 14.87 -19.55 -7.75
C TRP A 556 13.41 -19.19 -7.50
N MET A 557 12.89 -18.35 -8.38
CA MET A 557 11.47 -18.06 -8.51
C MET A 557 11.02 -18.39 -9.94
N GLU A 558 9.89 -19.05 -10.05
CA GLU A 558 9.19 -19.29 -11.32
C GLU A 558 7.86 -18.54 -11.32
N VAL A 559 7.59 -17.83 -12.40
CA VAL A 559 6.36 -17.08 -12.57
C VAL A 559 5.65 -17.57 -13.83
N GLU A 560 4.42 -18.05 -13.64
CA GLU A 560 3.51 -18.49 -14.70
C GLU A 560 2.40 -17.47 -14.86
N GLY A 561 2.21 -16.94 -16.06
CA GLY A 561 1.12 -16.01 -16.36
C GLY A 561 1.42 -15.09 -17.55
N PRO A 562 0.51 -14.14 -17.82
CA PRO A 562 -0.71 -13.83 -17.07
C PRO A 562 -1.79 -14.93 -17.17
N LEU A 563 -2.49 -15.19 -16.07
CA LEU A 563 -3.57 -16.18 -16.00
C LEU A 563 -4.91 -15.44 -16.23
N ILE A 564 -5.35 -15.41 -17.46
CA ILE A 564 -6.56 -14.66 -17.88
C ILE A 564 -7.69 -15.65 -18.18
N GLU A 565 -8.71 -15.63 -17.31
CA GLU A 565 -9.87 -16.51 -17.47
C GLU A 565 -10.82 -16.05 -18.58
N LYS A 566 -11.18 -14.76 -18.54
CA LYS A 566 -12.14 -14.15 -19.48
C LYS A 566 -11.47 -13.12 -20.39
N TRP A 567 -11.92 -13.05 -21.63
CA TRP A 567 -11.46 -12.06 -22.60
C TRP A 567 -12.62 -11.53 -23.45
N PRO A 568 -12.76 -10.22 -23.65
CA PRO A 568 -12.00 -9.15 -22.99
C PRO A 568 -12.14 -9.17 -21.46
N PRO A 569 -11.26 -8.44 -20.71
CA PRO A 569 -11.32 -8.41 -19.26
C PRO A 569 -12.68 -7.98 -18.71
N ALA A 570 -13.02 -8.42 -17.49
CA ALA A 570 -14.28 -8.04 -16.85
C ALA A 570 -14.43 -6.51 -16.69
N SER A 571 -13.32 -5.78 -16.55
CA SER A 571 -13.30 -4.31 -16.52
C SER A 571 -13.80 -3.69 -17.83
N TYR A 572 -13.39 -4.23 -18.98
CA TYR A 572 -13.90 -3.78 -20.28
C TYR A 572 -15.39 -4.10 -20.43
N GLN A 573 -15.77 -5.33 -20.08
CA GLN A 573 -17.18 -5.76 -20.17
C GLN A 573 -18.10 -4.91 -19.28
N ALA A 574 -17.59 -4.46 -18.13
CA ALA A 574 -18.33 -3.57 -17.25
C ALA A 574 -18.58 -2.19 -17.89
N LEU A 575 -17.74 -1.71 -18.77
CA LEU A 575 -17.88 -0.41 -19.44
C LEU A 575 -18.63 -0.50 -20.75
N PHE A 576 -18.24 -1.44 -21.61
CA PHE A 576 -18.68 -1.51 -22.98
C PHE A 576 -19.47 -2.78 -23.35
N GLY A 577 -19.66 -3.68 -22.37
CA GLY A 577 -20.41 -4.92 -22.63
C GLY A 577 -19.69 -5.83 -23.62
N ASP A 578 -20.39 -6.14 -24.70
CA ASP A 578 -19.97 -7.06 -25.76
C ASP A 578 -19.43 -6.35 -27.02
N LEU A 579 -19.28 -5.02 -26.99
CA LEU A 579 -18.74 -4.27 -28.12
C LEU A 579 -17.35 -4.79 -28.51
N PRO A 580 -17.08 -4.97 -29.81
CA PRO A 580 -15.73 -5.27 -30.26
C PRO A 580 -14.81 -4.08 -30.00
N PHE A 581 -13.51 -4.32 -29.99
CA PHE A 581 -12.51 -3.27 -29.76
C PHE A 581 -11.26 -3.49 -30.59
N GLU A 582 -10.52 -2.42 -30.78
CA GLU A 582 -9.16 -2.43 -31.30
C GLU A 582 -8.24 -1.65 -30.39
N LYS A 583 -6.93 -1.82 -30.56
CA LYS A 583 -5.95 -1.06 -29.80
C LYS A 583 -5.23 -0.09 -30.74
N ASN A 584 -5.46 1.20 -30.51
CA ASN A 584 -4.83 2.29 -31.24
C ASN A 584 -3.66 2.85 -30.40
N ALA A 585 -2.42 2.67 -30.85
CA ALA A 585 -1.21 3.13 -30.16
C ALA A 585 -1.19 2.71 -28.66
N ASN A 586 -1.75 3.51 -27.77
CA ASN A 586 -1.69 3.31 -26.33
C ASN A 586 -3.07 3.16 -25.65
N HIS A 587 -4.17 3.19 -26.38
CA HIS A 587 -5.53 3.08 -25.81
C HIS A 587 -6.37 2.04 -26.53
N ILE A 588 -7.36 1.51 -25.82
CA ILE A 588 -8.39 0.63 -26.35
C ILE A 588 -9.51 1.51 -26.88
N GLU A 589 -9.93 1.25 -28.12
CA GLU A 589 -11.10 1.88 -28.75
C GLU A 589 -12.21 0.84 -28.93
N ALA A 590 -13.34 1.06 -28.29
CA ALA A 590 -14.56 0.27 -28.51
C ALA A 590 -15.17 0.62 -29.86
N LEU A 591 -15.44 -0.39 -30.64
CA LEU A 591 -15.96 -0.20 -32.00
C LEU A 591 -17.48 -0.29 -31.98
N SER A 592 -18.14 0.77 -32.42
CA SER A 592 -19.59 0.85 -32.53
C SER A 592 -20.01 1.12 -33.95
N GLU A 593 -20.93 0.31 -34.48
CA GLU A 593 -21.58 0.57 -35.78
C GLU A 593 -22.71 1.60 -35.63
N ASN A 594 -23.32 1.69 -34.44
CA ASN A 594 -24.41 2.63 -34.13
C ASN A 594 -24.09 3.40 -32.82
N PRO A 595 -23.19 4.41 -32.88
CA PRO A 595 -22.68 5.06 -31.68
C PRO A 595 -23.75 5.59 -30.72
N SER A 596 -24.86 6.12 -31.24
CA SER A 596 -25.95 6.64 -30.42
C SER A 596 -26.69 5.53 -29.67
N GLU A 597 -27.02 4.42 -30.33
CA GLU A 597 -27.73 3.29 -29.70
C GLU A 597 -26.84 2.57 -28.70
N ASP A 598 -25.58 2.32 -29.06
CA ASP A 598 -24.62 1.68 -28.19
C ASP A 598 -24.30 2.55 -26.97
N ALA A 599 -24.15 3.86 -27.15
CA ALA A 599 -23.98 4.80 -26.04
C ALA A 599 -25.17 4.75 -25.07
N ALA A 600 -26.41 4.73 -25.61
CA ALA A 600 -27.61 4.60 -24.77
C ALA A 600 -27.59 3.29 -23.97
N ARG A 601 -27.27 2.16 -24.61
CA ARG A 601 -27.23 0.82 -24.00
C ARG A 601 -26.18 0.72 -22.91
N VAL A 602 -24.92 1.12 -23.22
CA VAL A 602 -23.82 0.98 -22.23
C VAL A 602 -23.97 1.99 -21.09
N LEU A 603 -24.46 3.20 -21.38
CA LEU A 603 -24.72 4.23 -20.37
C LEU A 603 -25.81 3.78 -19.37
N THR A 604 -26.93 3.25 -19.85
CA THR A 604 -28.01 2.73 -18.99
C THR A 604 -27.45 1.68 -18.04
N GLY A 605 -26.77 0.66 -18.57
CA GLY A 605 -26.21 -0.41 -17.76
C GLY A 605 -25.15 0.07 -16.75
N PHE A 606 -24.35 1.06 -17.13
CA PHE A 606 -23.36 1.65 -16.23
C PHE A 606 -24.01 2.48 -15.13
N MET A 607 -24.95 3.36 -15.48
CA MET A 607 -25.66 4.21 -14.51
C MET A 607 -26.48 3.42 -13.50
N GLU A 608 -27.18 2.34 -13.92
CA GLU A 608 -27.92 1.50 -12.97
C GLU A 608 -27.02 0.86 -11.89
N ARG A 609 -25.83 0.42 -12.30
CA ARG A 609 -24.84 -0.11 -11.34
C ARG A 609 -24.26 1.00 -10.47
N ALA A 610 -23.88 2.13 -11.08
CA ALA A 610 -23.30 3.26 -10.38
C ALA A 610 -24.26 3.88 -9.34
N TYR A 611 -25.52 4.10 -9.75
CA TYR A 611 -26.55 4.67 -8.86
C TYR A 611 -27.21 3.65 -7.93
N ARG A 612 -26.89 2.37 -8.09
CA ARG A 612 -27.32 1.29 -7.19
C ARG A 612 -28.86 1.12 -7.14
N ARG A 613 -29.56 1.68 -8.11
CA ARG A 613 -31.02 1.67 -8.31
C ARG A 613 -31.38 1.88 -9.78
N PRO A 614 -32.62 1.64 -10.17
CA PRO A 614 -33.10 2.05 -11.49
C PRO A 614 -32.90 3.54 -11.73
N VAL A 615 -32.52 3.89 -12.94
CA VAL A 615 -32.28 5.27 -13.37
C VAL A 615 -33.57 5.87 -13.90
N THR A 616 -33.87 7.10 -13.52
CA THR A 616 -35.03 7.82 -14.07
C THR A 616 -34.71 8.34 -15.49
N GLU A 617 -35.73 8.51 -16.32
CA GLU A 617 -35.61 9.04 -17.67
C GLU A 617 -34.87 10.39 -17.69
N LYS A 618 -35.17 11.28 -16.75
CA LYS A 618 -34.53 12.60 -16.62
C LYS A 618 -33.03 12.50 -16.30
N GLU A 619 -32.64 11.57 -15.44
CA GLU A 619 -31.22 11.33 -15.10
C GLU A 619 -30.47 10.76 -16.30
N PHE A 620 -31.10 9.81 -17.01
CA PHE A 620 -30.53 9.23 -18.22
C PHE A 620 -30.35 10.30 -19.33
N ASP A 621 -31.40 11.04 -19.62
CA ASP A 621 -31.39 12.05 -20.71
C ASP A 621 -30.29 13.09 -20.53
N ARG A 622 -30.02 13.54 -19.26
CA ARG A 622 -28.96 14.49 -18.95
C ARG A 622 -27.59 14.01 -19.44
N PHE A 623 -27.23 12.78 -19.12
CA PHE A 623 -25.92 12.23 -19.49
C PHE A 623 -25.88 11.71 -20.92
N TYR A 624 -27.02 11.25 -21.43
CA TYR A 624 -27.11 10.82 -22.83
C TYR A 624 -26.96 12.01 -23.80
N GLN A 625 -27.59 13.14 -23.54
CA GLN A 625 -27.39 14.36 -24.31
C GLN A 625 -25.91 14.81 -24.27
N TYR A 626 -25.27 14.75 -23.11
CA TYR A 626 -23.85 15.05 -22.98
C TYR A 626 -23.00 14.10 -23.85
N ALA A 627 -23.28 12.81 -23.79
CA ALA A 627 -22.60 11.81 -24.63
C ALA A 627 -22.80 12.10 -26.12
N GLN A 628 -24.04 12.47 -26.57
CA GLN A 628 -24.33 12.79 -27.97
C GLN A 628 -23.53 13.99 -28.50
N VAL A 629 -23.30 15.01 -27.66
CA VAL A 629 -22.42 16.13 -28.03
C VAL A 629 -20.98 15.65 -28.20
N LEU A 630 -20.45 14.89 -27.27
CA LEU A 630 -19.07 14.39 -27.32
C LEU A 630 -18.82 13.43 -28.48
N LEU A 631 -19.81 12.61 -28.84
CA LEU A 631 -19.72 11.70 -30.01
C LEU A 631 -19.55 12.42 -31.36
N GLN A 632 -19.85 13.72 -31.44
CA GLN A 632 -19.61 14.52 -32.63
C GLN A 632 -18.18 15.07 -32.70
N GLU A 633 -17.48 15.11 -31.57
CA GLU A 633 -16.17 15.77 -31.42
C GLU A 633 -15.03 14.80 -31.18
N THR A 634 -15.33 13.62 -30.63
CA THR A 634 -14.30 12.67 -30.16
C THR A 634 -14.64 11.22 -30.55
N SER A 635 -13.75 10.28 -30.29
CA SER A 635 -14.02 8.86 -30.50
C SER A 635 -15.09 8.34 -29.51
N PHE A 636 -15.66 7.18 -29.84
CA PHE A 636 -16.71 6.55 -29.04
C PHE A 636 -16.20 6.30 -27.60
N THR A 637 -14.98 5.76 -27.44
CA THR A 637 -14.40 5.48 -26.14
C THR A 637 -14.16 6.74 -25.34
N GLU A 638 -13.59 7.79 -25.94
CA GLU A 638 -13.33 9.05 -25.23
C GLU A 638 -14.63 9.75 -24.80
N ALA A 639 -15.65 9.75 -25.65
CA ALA A 639 -16.97 10.28 -25.31
C ALA A 639 -17.59 9.54 -24.12
N MET A 640 -17.46 8.21 -24.10
CA MET A 640 -18.02 7.40 -23.00
C MET A 640 -17.20 7.52 -21.72
N ILE A 641 -15.86 7.59 -21.78
CA ILE A 641 -15.01 7.84 -20.59
C ILE A 641 -15.40 9.17 -19.95
N ALA A 642 -15.51 10.24 -20.72
CA ALA A 642 -15.91 11.55 -20.20
C ALA A 642 -17.32 11.51 -19.59
N THR A 643 -18.26 10.80 -20.23
CA THR A 643 -19.63 10.64 -19.75
C THR A 643 -19.68 9.83 -18.45
N PHE A 644 -18.96 8.70 -18.40
CA PHE A 644 -18.87 7.88 -17.19
C PHE A 644 -18.18 8.63 -16.03
N SER A 645 -17.14 9.42 -16.32
CA SER A 645 -16.50 10.28 -15.31
C SER A 645 -17.48 11.29 -14.71
N ALA A 646 -18.31 11.91 -15.55
CA ALA A 646 -19.36 12.82 -15.11
C ALA A 646 -20.43 12.10 -14.24
N VAL A 647 -20.82 10.86 -14.60
CA VAL A 647 -21.71 10.04 -13.79
C VAL A 647 -21.09 9.74 -12.42
N LEU A 648 -19.80 9.39 -12.36
CA LEU A 648 -19.08 9.04 -11.14
C LEU A 648 -18.77 10.27 -10.25
N ALA A 649 -18.88 11.48 -10.77
CA ALA A 649 -18.77 12.73 -10.01
C ALA A 649 -20.15 13.35 -9.70
N SER A 650 -21.24 12.72 -10.13
CA SER A 650 -22.60 13.25 -9.92
C SER A 650 -23.10 13.07 -8.50
N PRO A 651 -24.01 13.93 -8.02
CA PRO A 651 -24.63 13.77 -6.70
C PRO A 651 -25.30 12.42 -6.50
N GLU A 652 -25.94 11.89 -7.54
CA GLU A 652 -26.64 10.61 -7.54
C GLU A 652 -25.70 9.42 -7.28
N PHE A 653 -24.44 9.55 -7.65
CA PHE A 653 -23.40 8.57 -7.35
C PHE A 653 -22.77 8.82 -5.98
N LEU A 654 -22.39 10.08 -5.70
CA LEU A 654 -21.62 10.46 -4.53
C LEU A 654 -22.40 10.38 -3.22
N PHE A 655 -23.73 10.57 -3.27
CA PHE A 655 -24.55 10.61 -2.09
C PHE A 655 -25.45 9.37 -1.95
N GLN A 656 -25.55 8.91 -0.72
CA GLN A 656 -26.59 7.97 -0.31
C GLN A 656 -27.85 8.78 0.01
N CYS A 657 -28.73 8.90 -0.96
CA CYS A 657 -29.96 9.67 -0.83
C CYS A 657 -31.13 8.75 -0.50
N SER A 658 -31.76 8.95 0.64
CA SER A 658 -32.99 8.26 1.02
C SER A 658 -34.17 9.23 1.06
N GLN A 659 -35.31 8.76 0.61
CA GLN A 659 -36.57 9.52 0.83
C GLN A 659 -36.91 9.51 2.33
N PRO A 660 -37.53 10.59 2.84
CA PRO A 660 -38.05 10.60 4.20
C PRO A 660 -39.00 9.41 4.46
N GLY A 661 -38.96 8.88 5.68
CA GLY A 661 -39.85 7.76 6.09
C GLY A 661 -39.14 6.38 6.00
N LYS A 662 -39.90 5.36 5.65
CA LYS A 662 -39.37 3.98 5.56
C LYS A 662 -38.51 3.83 4.30
N LEU A 663 -37.32 3.26 4.46
CA LEU A 663 -36.44 2.93 3.33
C LEU A 663 -37.14 1.98 2.36
N ASP A 664 -37.00 2.24 1.07
CA ASP A 664 -37.29 1.26 0.04
C ASP A 664 -36.22 0.15 0.02
N ASP A 665 -36.42 -0.86 -0.82
CA ASP A 665 -35.50 -2.01 -0.86
C ASP A 665 -34.13 -1.62 -1.43
N PHE A 666 -34.04 -0.63 -2.33
CA PHE A 666 -32.75 -0.16 -2.89
C PHE A 666 -31.95 0.62 -1.85
N ALA A 667 -32.59 1.56 -1.16
CA ALA A 667 -31.95 2.32 -0.08
C ALA A 667 -31.51 1.41 1.08
N LEU A 668 -32.31 0.37 1.39
CA LEU A 668 -31.95 -0.63 2.38
C LEU A 668 -30.75 -1.47 1.93
N ALA A 669 -30.72 -1.92 0.67
CA ALA A 669 -29.60 -2.66 0.10
C ALA A 669 -28.31 -1.84 0.15
N GLU A 670 -28.39 -0.58 -0.27
CA GLU A 670 -27.29 0.36 -0.24
C GLU A 670 -26.74 0.54 1.17
N ARG A 671 -27.57 0.87 2.14
CA ARG A 671 -27.15 1.05 3.53
C ARG A 671 -26.51 -0.19 4.13
N LEU A 672 -27.12 -1.34 3.90
CA LEU A 672 -26.61 -2.62 4.40
C LEU A 672 -25.22 -2.93 3.83
N SER A 673 -25.05 -2.69 2.53
CA SER A 673 -23.80 -2.94 1.84
C SER A 673 -22.68 -1.98 2.27
N PHE A 674 -22.97 -0.68 2.33
CA PHE A 674 -22.02 0.32 2.83
C PHE A 674 -21.69 0.17 4.31
N PHE A 675 -22.62 -0.34 5.10
CA PHE A 675 -22.37 -0.61 6.53
C PHE A 675 -21.43 -1.81 6.71
N LEU A 676 -21.73 -2.95 6.08
CA LEU A 676 -21.03 -4.21 6.34
C LEU A 676 -19.87 -4.49 5.36
N GLY A 677 -19.88 -3.86 4.18
CA GLY A 677 -18.92 -4.13 3.13
C GLY A 677 -18.15 -2.91 2.64
N GLU A 678 -18.47 -1.70 3.13
CA GLU A 678 -17.83 -0.44 2.71
C GLU A 678 -17.88 -0.18 1.20
N SER A 679 -18.92 -0.70 0.53
CA SER A 679 -19.06 -0.62 -0.93
C SER A 679 -20.51 -0.75 -1.38
N MET A 680 -20.71 -0.70 -2.71
CA MET A 680 -22.02 -0.84 -3.35
C MET A 680 -22.65 -2.22 -3.12
N PRO A 681 -23.99 -2.34 -3.24
CA PRO A 681 -24.68 -3.63 -3.20
C PRO A 681 -24.18 -4.59 -4.27
N ASP A 682 -23.94 -5.83 -3.88
CA ASP A 682 -23.64 -6.89 -4.82
C ASP A 682 -24.90 -7.33 -5.59
N GLU A 683 -24.70 -8.19 -6.62
CA GLU A 683 -25.79 -8.65 -7.49
C GLU A 683 -26.92 -9.33 -6.70
N THR A 684 -26.62 -10.06 -5.63
CA THR A 684 -27.63 -10.74 -4.79
C THR A 684 -28.51 -9.73 -4.06
N LEU A 685 -27.93 -8.72 -3.44
CA LEU A 685 -28.68 -7.64 -2.81
C LEU A 685 -29.50 -6.84 -3.82
N SER A 686 -28.87 -6.47 -4.95
CA SER A 686 -29.52 -5.73 -6.03
C SER A 686 -30.72 -6.49 -6.61
N LYS A 687 -30.63 -7.80 -6.76
CA LYS A 687 -31.72 -8.66 -7.22
C LYS A 687 -32.87 -8.73 -6.20
N LEU A 688 -32.57 -8.84 -4.91
CA LEU A 688 -33.59 -8.81 -3.85
C LEU A 688 -34.28 -7.45 -3.80
N ALA A 689 -33.53 -6.36 -3.97
CA ALA A 689 -34.10 -5.00 -4.03
C ALA A 689 -35.03 -4.83 -5.22
N ARG A 690 -34.62 -5.23 -6.44
CA ARG A 690 -35.45 -5.17 -7.64
C ARG A 690 -36.75 -5.97 -7.53
N THR A 691 -36.77 -7.05 -6.77
CA THR A 691 -37.94 -7.91 -6.57
C THR A 691 -38.78 -7.53 -5.35
N GLY A 692 -38.41 -6.46 -4.62
CA GLY A 692 -39.13 -5.98 -3.44
C GLY A 692 -39.12 -6.96 -2.26
N LYS A 693 -38.11 -7.84 -2.18
CA LYS A 693 -38.05 -8.95 -1.21
C LYS A 693 -37.00 -8.73 -0.10
N LEU A 694 -36.26 -7.66 -0.15
CA LEU A 694 -35.16 -7.44 0.83
C LEU A 694 -35.71 -7.10 2.22
N ARG A 695 -36.85 -6.37 2.30
CA ARG A 695 -37.47 -5.98 3.56
C ARG A 695 -38.17 -7.14 4.31
N ASP A 696 -38.33 -8.31 3.68
CA ASP A 696 -38.70 -9.50 4.40
C ASP A 696 -37.68 -9.84 5.48
N ALA A 697 -38.13 -10.01 6.73
CA ALA A 697 -37.23 -10.18 7.87
C ALA A 697 -36.32 -11.43 7.73
N GLY A 698 -36.83 -12.50 7.11
CA GLY A 698 -36.07 -13.72 6.88
C GLY A 698 -34.99 -13.51 5.81
N ASN A 699 -35.29 -12.77 4.74
CA ASN A 699 -34.34 -12.44 3.69
C ASN A 699 -33.29 -11.45 4.22
N LEU A 700 -33.72 -10.42 4.95
CA LEU A 700 -32.80 -9.44 5.52
C LEU A 700 -31.79 -10.12 6.45
N LYS A 701 -32.25 -10.96 7.38
CA LYS A 701 -31.34 -11.71 8.25
C LYS A 701 -30.36 -12.57 7.47
N LYS A 702 -30.79 -13.30 6.46
CA LYS A 702 -29.92 -14.12 5.60
C LYS A 702 -28.87 -13.28 4.89
N GLN A 703 -29.22 -12.07 4.46
CA GLN A 703 -28.25 -11.19 3.79
C GLN A 703 -27.25 -10.59 4.78
N VAL A 704 -27.67 -10.23 5.98
CA VAL A 704 -26.76 -9.78 7.05
C VAL A 704 -25.74 -10.88 7.36
N ASP A 705 -26.22 -12.11 7.64
CA ASP A 705 -25.34 -13.25 7.94
C ASP A 705 -24.35 -13.49 6.78
N ARG A 706 -24.84 -13.49 5.53
CA ARG A 706 -24.00 -13.67 4.34
C ARG A 706 -22.94 -12.59 4.16
N LEU A 707 -23.27 -11.33 4.43
CA LEU A 707 -22.33 -10.21 4.28
C LEU A 707 -21.26 -10.23 5.36
N ILE A 708 -21.59 -10.63 6.56
CA ILE A 708 -20.64 -10.81 7.67
C ILE A 708 -19.66 -11.95 7.36
N ASP A 709 -20.09 -12.99 6.67
CA ASP A 709 -19.24 -14.11 6.27
C ASP A 709 -18.32 -13.81 5.08
N LYS A 710 -18.53 -12.70 4.38
CA LYS A 710 -17.71 -12.31 3.24
C LYS A 710 -16.36 -11.69 3.65
N PRO A 711 -15.31 -11.86 2.82
CA PRO A 711 -14.02 -11.19 3.03
C PRO A 711 -14.12 -9.67 3.12
N GLU A 712 -15.07 -9.05 2.42
CA GLU A 712 -15.32 -7.61 2.40
C GLU A 712 -15.73 -7.06 3.77
N PHE A 713 -16.29 -7.88 4.66
CA PHE A 713 -16.59 -7.51 6.04
C PHE A 713 -15.33 -7.03 6.80
N ASN A 714 -14.15 -7.52 6.42
CA ASN A 714 -12.90 -7.02 6.99
C ASN A 714 -12.64 -5.53 6.68
N ARG A 715 -13.29 -4.95 5.64
CA ARG A 715 -13.22 -3.51 5.36
C ARG A 715 -13.90 -2.74 6.50
N PHE A 716 -15.12 -3.13 6.86
CA PHE A 716 -15.85 -2.56 8.01
C PHE A 716 -15.03 -2.70 9.31
N VAL A 717 -14.56 -3.91 9.62
CA VAL A 717 -13.77 -4.16 10.84
C VAL A 717 -12.57 -3.23 10.93
N ARG A 718 -11.83 -3.08 9.85
CA ARG A 718 -10.64 -2.21 9.78
C ARG A 718 -11.02 -0.74 9.98
N GLU A 719 -11.96 -0.22 9.18
CA GLU A 719 -12.31 1.19 9.21
C GLU A 719 -12.98 1.58 10.53
N PHE A 720 -13.84 0.71 11.07
CA PHE A 720 -14.46 0.94 12.36
C PHE A 720 -13.42 0.99 13.50
N LEU A 721 -12.47 0.07 13.53
CA LEU A 721 -11.43 0.05 14.56
C LEU A 721 -10.43 1.19 14.38
N ASN A 722 -10.11 1.57 13.15
CA ASN A 722 -9.30 2.76 12.89
C ASN A 722 -9.96 4.01 13.47
N SER A 723 -11.24 4.23 13.17
CA SER A 723 -11.99 5.38 13.67
C SER A 723 -12.23 5.32 15.19
N TRP A 724 -12.62 4.16 15.71
CA TRP A 724 -12.95 3.99 17.13
C TRP A 724 -11.71 4.00 18.02
N LEU A 725 -10.70 3.17 17.68
CA LEU A 725 -9.52 2.93 18.51
C LEU A 725 -8.26 3.65 18.00
N LYS A 726 -8.36 4.43 16.92
CA LYS A 726 -7.23 5.14 16.30
C LYS A 726 -6.08 4.20 15.91
N LEU A 727 -6.40 3.00 15.39
CA LEU A 727 -5.38 2.02 15.02
C LEU A 727 -4.56 2.43 13.79
N ASP A 728 -5.03 3.35 12.98
CA ASP A 728 -4.28 4.00 11.90
C ASP A 728 -3.12 4.85 12.41
N GLU A 729 -3.21 5.40 13.64
CA GLU A 729 -2.15 6.17 14.32
C GLU A 729 -1.06 5.29 14.96
N ILE A 730 -1.11 3.96 14.80
CA ILE A 730 -0.19 3.03 15.49
C ILE A 730 1.29 3.27 15.15
N ASN A 731 1.58 3.88 14.01
CA ASN A 731 2.94 4.21 13.56
C ASN A 731 3.34 5.67 13.82
N ASP A 732 2.50 6.49 14.45
CA ASP A 732 2.80 7.90 14.71
C ASP A 732 3.89 8.08 15.77
N THR A 733 4.08 7.07 16.62
CA THR A 733 5.15 7.03 17.60
C THR A 733 6.00 5.78 17.41
N ASP A 734 7.32 5.96 17.32
CA ASP A 734 8.28 4.85 17.34
C ASP A 734 8.74 4.56 18.76
N PRO A 735 8.90 3.27 19.14
CA PRO A 735 9.55 2.92 20.40
C PRO A 735 11.00 3.41 20.42
N ASP A 736 11.43 3.92 21.57
CA ASP A 736 12.82 4.31 21.75
C ASP A 736 13.75 3.10 21.58
N ARG A 737 14.76 3.25 20.72
CA ARG A 737 15.62 2.13 20.29
C ARG A 737 16.62 1.70 21.36
N GLU A 738 16.96 2.59 22.28
CA GLU A 738 17.88 2.28 23.39
C GLU A 738 17.13 1.59 24.53
N LEU A 739 15.86 2.00 24.77
CA LEU A 739 15.02 1.42 25.80
C LEU A 739 14.36 0.10 25.38
N TYR A 740 14.02 -0.04 24.09
CA TYR A 740 13.25 -1.16 23.55
C TYR A 740 13.89 -1.76 22.28
N PRO A 741 15.16 -2.20 22.35
CA PRO A 741 15.89 -2.66 21.16
C PRO A 741 15.25 -3.87 20.47
N GLU A 742 14.54 -4.72 21.21
CA GLU A 742 13.87 -5.93 20.71
C GLU A 742 12.54 -5.63 20.00
N TYR A 743 12.08 -4.39 20.11
CA TYR A 743 10.79 -3.95 19.58
C TYR A 743 10.95 -2.91 18.47
N ALA A 744 11.99 -2.07 18.55
CA ALA A 744 12.22 -1.02 17.58
C ALA A 744 12.47 -1.58 16.16
N GLY A 745 11.66 -1.16 15.20
CA GLY A 745 11.75 -1.61 13.82
C GLY A 745 11.18 -3.00 13.54
N ASP A 746 10.47 -3.59 14.49
CA ASP A 746 9.78 -4.87 14.29
C ASP A 746 8.41 -4.69 13.66
N TRP A 747 8.39 -4.59 12.33
CA TRP A 747 7.18 -4.44 11.53
C TRP A 747 6.22 -5.62 11.65
N TRP A 748 6.74 -6.82 11.88
CA TRP A 748 5.89 -7.98 12.10
C TRP A 748 5.08 -7.80 13.39
N LEU A 749 5.73 -7.42 14.49
CA LEU A 749 5.05 -7.18 15.76
C LEU A 749 3.96 -6.12 15.62
N VAL A 750 4.26 -4.96 15.03
CA VAL A 750 3.29 -3.86 14.87
C VAL A 750 2.10 -4.28 14.02
N SER A 751 2.35 -4.98 12.90
CA SER A 751 1.26 -5.50 12.05
C SER A 751 0.40 -6.55 12.77
N SER A 752 1.03 -7.36 13.63
CA SER A 752 0.33 -8.37 14.42
C SER A 752 -0.54 -7.76 15.51
N MET A 753 -0.11 -6.66 16.15
CA MET A 753 -0.92 -5.91 17.12
C MET A 753 -2.24 -5.42 16.51
N VAL A 754 -2.20 -4.82 15.32
CA VAL A 754 -3.40 -4.36 14.62
C VAL A 754 -4.28 -5.54 14.22
N LYS A 755 -3.67 -6.61 13.69
CA LYS A 755 -4.40 -7.79 13.23
C LYS A 755 -5.08 -8.54 14.36
N GLU A 756 -4.48 -8.57 15.56
CA GLU A 756 -5.11 -9.10 16.77
C GLU A 756 -6.46 -8.44 17.03
N SER A 757 -6.48 -7.10 17.11
CA SER A 757 -7.70 -6.34 17.39
C SER A 757 -8.76 -6.55 16.32
N GLN A 758 -8.36 -6.58 15.05
CA GLN A 758 -9.27 -6.85 13.94
C GLN A 758 -9.91 -8.24 14.03
N LEU A 759 -9.10 -9.27 14.27
CA LEU A 759 -9.61 -10.66 14.39
C LEU A 759 -10.47 -10.85 15.64
N PHE A 760 -10.05 -10.23 16.74
CA PHE A 760 -10.80 -10.29 17.99
C PHE A 760 -12.18 -9.64 17.86
N PHE A 761 -12.25 -8.43 17.31
CA PHE A 761 -13.51 -7.73 17.08
C PHE A 761 -14.39 -8.45 16.07
N ALA A 762 -13.81 -8.95 14.97
CA ALA A 762 -14.55 -9.75 14.00
C ALA A 762 -15.13 -11.02 14.63
N ASP A 763 -14.38 -11.73 15.47
CA ASP A 763 -14.84 -12.95 16.14
C ASP A 763 -16.03 -12.69 17.08
N LEU A 764 -16.07 -11.53 17.76
CA LEU A 764 -17.21 -11.14 18.59
C LEU A 764 -18.49 -11.00 17.75
N ILE A 765 -18.41 -10.42 16.57
CA ILE A 765 -19.56 -10.19 15.69
C ILE A 765 -19.95 -11.49 14.98
N VAL A 766 -19.03 -12.12 14.28
CA VAL A 766 -19.28 -13.33 13.45
C VAL A 766 -19.85 -14.46 14.31
N ASN A 767 -19.33 -14.63 15.51
CA ASN A 767 -19.76 -15.69 16.43
C ASN A 767 -20.81 -15.23 17.47
N ASN A 768 -21.38 -14.04 17.29
CA ASN A 768 -22.39 -13.45 18.17
C ASN A 768 -22.03 -13.60 19.66
N ARG A 769 -20.80 -13.22 20.03
CA ARG A 769 -20.31 -13.32 21.40
C ARG A 769 -20.82 -12.15 22.26
N PRO A 770 -20.89 -12.32 23.59
CA PRO A 770 -21.29 -11.24 24.49
C PRO A 770 -20.38 -10.00 24.33
N ALA A 771 -20.98 -8.80 24.28
CA ALA A 771 -20.25 -7.54 24.20
C ALA A 771 -19.32 -7.29 25.42
N SER A 772 -19.63 -7.89 26.58
CA SER A 772 -18.74 -7.88 27.75
C SER A 772 -17.34 -8.45 27.47
N GLY A 773 -17.23 -9.34 26.45
CA GLY A 773 -15.94 -9.85 25.98
C GLY A 773 -15.01 -8.76 25.43
N LEU A 774 -15.52 -7.60 25.04
CA LEU A 774 -14.70 -6.44 24.69
C LEU A 774 -13.83 -5.96 25.86
N ILE A 775 -14.33 -6.05 27.07
CA ILE A 775 -13.66 -5.56 28.28
C ILE A 775 -12.90 -6.69 28.97
N ASP A 776 -13.53 -7.86 29.11
CA ASP A 776 -12.98 -9.02 29.81
C ASP A 776 -13.11 -10.26 28.94
N SER A 777 -11.97 -10.80 28.53
CA SER A 777 -11.90 -11.98 27.69
C SER A 777 -10.76 -12.90 28.14
N ASP A 778 -11.02 -14.21 28.15
CA ASP A 778 -10.04 -15.24 28.46
C ASP A 778 -9.27 -15.73 27.22
N TYR A 779 -9.43 -15.07 26.07
CA TYR A 779 -8.75 -15.39 24.82
C TYR A 779 -8.43 -14.15 24.00
N THR A 780 -7.48 -14.32 23.09
CA THR A 780 -7.20 -13.37 22.00
C THR A 780 -6.68 -14.12 20.76
N PHE A 781 -6.27 -13.39 19.72
CA PHE A 781 -5.70 -13.96 18.50
C PHE A 781 -4.22 -13.62 18.42
N LEU A 782 -3.39 -14.65 18.40
CA LEU A 782 -1.94 -14.50 18.41
C LEU A 782 -1.31 -15.25 17.23
N ASP A 783 -0.31 -14.63 16.63
CA ASP A 783 0.74 -15.30 15.88
C ASP A 783 1.98 -15.52 16.77
N GLU A 784 3.04 -16.12 16.22
CA GLU A 784 4.26 -16.39 16.98
C GLU A 784 4.89 -15.13 17.59
N ARG A 785 4.93 -14.03 16.80
CA ARG A 785 5.65 -12.82 17.25
C ARG A 785 4.92 -12.10 18.37
N LEU A 786 3.61 -11.98 18.26
CA LEU A 786 2.77 -11.36 19.27
C LEU A 786 2.66 -12.23 20.53
N ALA A 787 2.59 -13.56 20.36
CA ALA A 787 2.60 -14.51 21.46
C ALA A 787 3.87 -14.36 22.32
N ARG A 788 5.04 -14.25 21.67
CA ARG A 788 6.29 -13.97 22.37
C ARG A 788 6.26 -12.63 23.13
N HIS A 789 5.65 -11.60 22.54
CA HIS A 789 5.48 -10.30 23.18
C HIS A 789 4.61 -10.39 24.44
N TYR A 790 3.57 -11.23 24.41
CA TYR A 790 2.68 -11.47 25.56
C TYR A 790 3.21 -12.52 26.55
N GLY A 791 4.35 -13.14 26.28
CA GLY A 791 4.88 -14.22 27.09
C GLY A 791 4.07 -15.52 27.00
N VAL A 792 3.40 -15.77 25.88
CA VAL A 792 2.62 -16.97 25.58
C VAL A 792 3.45 -17.90 24.69
N ASP A 793 3.75 -19.09 25.20
CA ASP A 793 4.57 -20.09 24.49
C ASP A 793 3.75 -20.98 23.57
N GLY A 794 4.44 -21.69 22.66
CA GLY A 794 3.90 -22.79 21.86
C GLY A 794 3.31 -22.41 20.51
N LEU A 795 3.24 -21.11 20.16
CA LEU A 795 2.84 -20.69 18.81
C LEU A 795 4.06 -20.59 17.89
N GLN A 796 3.86 -20.97 16.64
CA GLN A 796 4.88 -20.88 15.59
C GLN A 796 4.26 -20.35 14.30
N GLY A 797 5.06 -19.54 13.58
CA GLY A 797 4.73 -18.96 12.28
C GLY A 797 3.80 -17.76 12.34
N PRO A 798 3.49 -17.18 11.17
CA PRO A 798 2.71 -15.94 11.05
C PRO A 798 1.20 -16.15 11.07
N ALA A 799 0.73 -17.39 11.13
CA ALA A 799 -0.69 -17.69 11.15
C ALA A 799 -1.30 -17.40 12.52
N PHE A 800 -2.32 -16.54 12.54
CA PHE A 800 -3.04 -16.23 13.76
C PHE A 800 -3.90 -17.41 14.22
N LYS A 801 -3.86 -17.67 15.52
CA LYS A 801 -4.68 -18.69 16.18
C LYS A 801 -5.43 -18.06 17.34
N ARG A 802 -6.71 -18.43 17.48
CA ARG A 802 -7.48 -18.10 18.67
C ARG A 802 -6.82 -18.83 19.85
N THR A 803 -6.28 -18.08 20.79
CA THR A 803 -5.44 -18.58 21.89
C THR A 803 -6.07 -18.22 23.22
N LYS A 804 -6.23 -19.21 24.08
CA LYS A 804 -6.67 -19.00 25.43
C LYS A 804 -5.53 -18.39 26.25
N LEU A 805 -5.82 -17.30 26.94
CA LEU A 805 -4.87 -16.62 27.78
C LEU A 805 -4.67 -17.37 29.11
N PRO A 806 -3.46 -17.35 29.69
CA PRO A 806 -3.24 -17.89 31.05
C PRO A 806 -4.16 -17.20 32.07
N PRO A 807 -4.60 -17.91 33.13
CA PRO A 807 -5.54 -17.34 34.11
C PRO A 807 -5.07 -16.08 34.84
N GLN A 808 -3.77 -15.83 34.85
CA GLN A 808 -3.17 -14.64 35.48
C GLN A 808 -2.61 -13.66 34.45
N SER A 809 -2.96 -13.83 33.17
CA SER A 809 -2.54 -12.92 32.13
C SER A 809 -3.06 -11.50 32.42
N PRO A 810 -2.21 -10.47 32.30
CA PRO A 810 -2.67 -9.09 32.38
C PRO A 810 -3.43 -8.68 31.12
N TYR A 811 -3.46 -9.54 30.11
CA TYR A 811 -4.11 -9.33 28.83
C TYR A 811 -5.47 -10.02 28.82
N GLY A 812 -6.48 -9.30 28.34
CA GLY A 812 -7.84 -9.81 28.23
C GLY A 812 -8.82 -8.67 27.88
N GLY A 813 -9.43 -8.75 26.70
CA GLY A 813 -10.24 -7.66 26.15
C GLY A 813 -9.40 -6.56 25.49
N ILE A 814 -10.11 -5.65 24.80
CA ILE A 814 -9.50 -4.71 23.83
C ILE A 814 -8.56 -3.69 24.48
N LEU A 815 -8.84 -3.29 25.71
CA LEU A 815 -8.05 -2.27 26.44
C LEU A 815 -6.62 -2.73 26.79
N THR A 816 -6.39 -4.02 26.82
CA THR A 816 -5.10 -4.61 27.16
C THR A 816 -4.38 -5.18 25.95
N GLN A 817 -4.97 -5.06 24.76
CA GLN A 817 -4.31 -5.45 23.50
C GLN A 817 -3.13 -4.52 23.20
N ALA A 818 -2.08 -5.08 22.64
CA ALA A 818 -0.84 -4.36 22.36
C ALA A 818 -1.04 -3.17 21.42
N SER A 819 -2.00 -3.23 20.47
CA SER A 819 -2.35 -2.11 19.59
C SER A 819 -2.83 -0.89 20.36
N VAL A 820 -3.78 -1.06 21.29
CA VAL A 820 -4.33 0.00 22.12
C VAL A 820 -3.28 0.54 23.09
N LEU A 821 -2.47 -0.36 23.67
CA LEU A 821 -1.37 0.03 24.54
C LEU A 821 -0.32 0.86 23.81
N LYS A 822 -0.06 0.56 22.52
CA LYS A 822 0.91 1.30 21.71
C LYS A 822 0.39 2.66 21.28
N VAL A 823 -0.83 2.75 20.75
CA VAL A 823 -1.46 4.03 20.33
C VAL A 823 -1.52 5.04 21.48
N THR A 824 -1.66 4.56 22.73
CA THR A 824 -1.71 5.41 23.93
C THR A 824 -0.35 5.64 24.61
N ALA A 825 0.76 5.29 23.95
CA ALA A 825 2.13 5.45 24.47
C ALA A 825 2.89 6.50 23.63
N ASN A 826 3.89 7.13 24.24
CA ASN A 826 4.72 8.15 23.60
C ASN A 826 6.08 7.63 23.07
N GLY A 827 6.26 6.30 23.02
CA GLY A 827 7.48 5.65 22.55
C GLY A 827 8.56 5.46 23.61
N THR A 828 8.59 6.24 24.70
CA THR A 828 9.57 6.10 25.80
C THR A 828 8.96 5.56 27.09
N VAL A 829 7.78 6.05 27.44
CA VAL A 829 7.05 5.66 28.65
C VAL A 829 5.56 5.53 28.37
N THR A 830 4.89 4.76 29.20
CA THR A 830 3.44 4.72 29.21
C THR A 830 2.86 5.96 29.90
N SER A 831 1.74 6.49 29.39
CA SER A 831 1.02 7.62 29.99
C SER A 831 -0.34 7.17 30.53
N PRO A 832 -0.47 6.97 31.87
CA PRO A 832 -1.76 6.63 32.48
C PRO A 832 -2.82 7.71 32.27
N VAL A 833 -2.41 8.98 32.19
CA VAL A 833 -3.33 10.11 31.93
C VAL A 833 -3.90 10.02 30.53
N LEU A 834 -3.06 9.87 29.51
CA LEU A 834 -3.53 9.70 28.12
C LEU A 834 -4.41 8.46 27.97
N ARG A 835 -4.09 7.36 28.66
CA ARG A 835 -4.95 6.18 28.69
C ARG A 835 -6.29 6.44 29.37
N GLY A 836 -6.30 7.21 30.45
CA GLY A 836 -7.53 7.62 31.13
C GLY A 836 -8.44 8.44 30.21
N VAL A 837 -7.88 9.43 29.52
CA VAL A 837 -8.58 10.24 28.51
C VAL A 837 -9.09 9.35 27.38
N TYR A 838 -8.24 8.48 26.87
CA TYR A 838 -8.62 7.53 25.80
C TYR A 838 -9.81 6.64 26.19
N VAL A 839 -9.84 6.11 27.43
CA VAL A 839 -10.96 5.31 27.93
C VAL A 839 -12.22 6.16 28.04
N LEU A 840 -12.11 7.38 28.58
CA LEU A 840 -13.26 8.30 28.68
C LEU A 840 -13.84 8.61 27.29
N GLU A 841 -13.01 8.98 26.34
CA GLU A 841 -13.44 9.40 25.02
C GLU A 841 -13.90 8.23 24.15
N ARG A 842 -13.12 7.15 24.09
CA ARG A 842 -13.33 6.07 23.11
C ARG A 842 -14.29 4.98 23.58
N LEU A 843 -14.40 4.76 24.88
CA LEU A 843 -15.28 3.72 25.43
C LEU A 843 -16.50 4.28 26.14
N LEU A 844 -16.34 5.40 26.85
CA LEU A 844 -17.44 5.99 27.61
C LEU A 844 -18.13 7.13 26.85
N GLY A 845 -17.57 7.62 25.75
CA GLY A 845 -18.11 8.73 24.96
C GLY A 845 -18.11 10.07 25.68
N TYR A 846 -17.26 10.20 26.73
CA TYR A 846 -17.14 11.41 27.52
C TYR A 846 -15.91 12.20 27.10
N HIS A 847 -16.08 13.41 26.60
CA HIS A 847 -14.98 14.31 26.25
C HIS A 847 -14.68 15.21 27.44
N PRO A 848 -13.53 15.02 28.14
CA PRO A 848 -13.14 15.91 29.22
C PRO A 848 -12.92 17.32 28.70
N SER A 849 -13.37 18.30 29.46
CA SER A 849 -13.14 19.71 29.12
C SER A 849 -11.63 20.00 29.07
N PRO A 850 -11.16 20.81 28.12
CA PRO A 850 -9.76 21.24 28.12
C PRO A 850 -9.42 21.95 29.43
N PRO A 851 -8.18 21.83 29.92
CA PRO A 851 -7.78 22.53 31.12
C PRO A 851 -7.99 24.04 30.95
N PRO A 852 -8.42 24.77 32.00
CA PRO A 852 -8.60 26.21 31.91
C PRO A 852 -7.31 26.88 31.42
N PRO A 853 -7.41 27.95 30.58
CA PRO A 853 -6.23 28.65 30.04
C PRO A 853 -5.27 29.20 31.09
N SER A 854 -5.74 29.36 32.35
CA SER A 854 -4.98 29.86 33.50
C SER A 854 -4.15 28.80 34.24
N VAL A 855 -4.29 27.53 33.89
CA VAL A 855 -3.47 26.45 34.47
C VAL A 855 -2.19 26.34 33.64
N PRO A 856 -1.03 26.83 34.15
CA PRO A 856 0.22 26.64 33.44
C PRO A 856 0.51 25.15 33.35
N ALA A 857 1.04 24.72 32.21
CA ALA A 857 1.63 23.39 32.09
C ALA A 857 2.90 23.35 32.95
N VAL A 858 2.73 23.02 34.23
CA VAL A 858 3.87 22.85 35.13
C VAL A 858 4.41 21.45 34.89
N GLU A 859 5.64 21.36 34.37
CA GLU A 859 6.36 20.10 34.41
C GLU A 859 6.59 19.74 35.89
N PRO A 860 6.02 18.63 36.37
CA PRO A 860 6.22 18.27 37.77
C PRO A 860 7.70 18.01 38.02
N ASP A 861 8.21 18.39 39.20
CA ASP A 861 9.56 17.98 39.64
C ASP A 861 9.59 16.47 39.87
N ILE A 862 10.02 15.76 38.84
CA ILE A 862 10.08 14.30 38.81
C ILE A 862 11.36 13.74 39.45
N ARG A 863 12.25 14.58 39.93
CA ARG A 863 13.52 14.15 40.56
C ARG A 863 13.26 13.21 41.74
N GLY A 864 13.85 12.02 41.69
CA GLY A 864 13.73 10.99 42.72
C GLY A 864 12.49 10.09 42.59
N ALA A 865 11.60 10.28 41.63
CA ALA A 865 10.57 9.29 41.32
C ALA A 865 11.13 8.16 40.47
N LYS A 866 10.95 6.90 40.92
CA LYS A 866 11.44 5.69 40.25
C LYS A 866 10.35 4.95 39.50
N THR A 867 9.09 5.28 39.77
CA THR A 867 7.94 4.65 39.10
C THR A 867 6.96 5.70 38.63
N ILE A 868 6.16 5.37 37.60
CA ILE A 868 5.09 6.24 37.09
C ILE A 868 4.09 6.56 38.19
N ARG A 869 3.82 5.65 39.09
CA ARG A 869 2.92 5.87 40.23
C ARG A 869 3.47 6.94 41.17
N GLU A 870 4.76 6.93 41.47
CA GLU A 870 5.43 7.94 42.28
C GLU A 870 5.43 9.32 41.60
N LEU A 871 5.62 9.32 40.26
CA LEU A 871 5.55 10.49 39.42
C LEU A 871 4.17 11.16 39.50
N LEU A 872 3.11 10.39 39.32
CA LEU A 872 1.74 10.84 39.42
C LEU A 872 1.34 11.24 40.85
N ALA A 873 1.88 10.58 41.87
CA ALA A 873 1.66 10.95 43.26
C ALA A 873 2.26 12.34 43.56
N LYS A 874 3.52 12.57 43.16
CA LYS A 874 4.16 13.89 43.29
C LYS A 874 3.42 15.00 42.55
N HIS A 875 2.88 14.71 41.34
CA HIS A 875 2.08 15.68 40.60
C HIS A 875 0.76 16.05 41.28
N ARG A 876 0.23 15.18 42.14
CA ARG A 876 -0.97 15.46 42.96
C ARG A 876 -0.66 16.20 44.26
N GLU A 877 0.56 16.14 44.72
CA GLU A 877 1.00 16.77 45.97
C GLU A 877 1.41 18.25 45.75
N ASP A 878 1.63 18.65 44.49
CA ASP A 878 1.90 20.02 44.13
C ASP A 878 0.55 20.73 43.79
N PRO A 879 0.08 21.69 44.60
CA PRO A 879 -1.27 22.29 44.47
C PRO A 879 -1.46 23.16 43.24
#